data_f3e1549156fe47818af35d34907ea2f8
#
_entry.id   f3e1549156fe47818af35d34907ea2f8
#
_cell.length_a   1.000
_cell.length_b   1.000
_cell.length_c   1.000
_cell.angle_alpha   90.00
_cell.angle_beta   90.00
_cell.angle_gamma   90.00
#
_symmetry.space_group_name_H-M   'P 1'
#
loop_
_entity.id
_entity.type
_entity.pdbx_description
1 polymer ?
#
loop_
_entity_poly.entity_id
_entity_poly.type
_entity_poly.pdbx_seq_one_letter_code
_entity_poly.pdbx_strand_id
1 'polypeptide(L)'
;MKRGIIRVRILCALAFFAAAAIPLSGQSPTGSITGNVVDSNGGGLPGATVTVTNVDTGAAKNTTSGTVGGFTVPLLPVGRYTVGSELSGFSSTKVSNVTVSVGGQEKVILKMDVAGVRATVTVSSEAPLIEATQSQQESVVGQKLIENLPTNGRNFIDFVLTTPGVVRDVRLGDISFAGQRGTLNSLIVDGADNNNTFFGQALGRTGSGRAPYQFSQDAVKEFQVNRNAYGAEYGRAGGAVINVVTKSGTNDFHGTGFYFYRDKSLNAINYIDEFNGRPKAPYHFDQFGASVGGPILRDKLFFFANYDGQRNTIPNTVNPLPPLSSLPSDPDTLAGYNRLLPLSQSWNRIQNQDVYLLKADYEASATNHVTLRYNRQNFTGGNFENGGATNSIEHTGNSLVKTDTIAGSLASSFSATLFNELRGQYAKDSEPGLANSANPEGIVQQGGQTVLTIGRNSFSPRETTIKRYQAADTATVLSGNHTFKVGFDYNKDDILNFFPGNFYGSYTFSSIANFNKGTPTRYLQAFPGPGTSGPFTNPNLREYAAFVSDEWRIFPNLTLNAGVRYDLQDVHQPSVQNPDAQLLAAGLRTDRIATDKNNIAPRIGIAWTPKGDDRTVVRAGYGIFYGRTPSIVYGTATSNNGINVQTITFTGTQTPTYPAVFAGLPTGITLPKPTIFVMDPNYQNPKITQASAGVEHALTPEISVALGYLYVRGAYLTRSTDLNESGPEVVTTPIQGDGSASYIRYNGPRPFTNFARIIEFQSSASSKYNGATLELVKRYSHSWTARLAYTYSKVMDNKPDATAVVPGTDDAKYAQDPLNLNGDWAPGDNDVRHRLVVSGLWALDFGRDSSNGVVRFFTTGWSISGIVTYQTGQPYSATINTDLNNDQNFSNDRAPGF
;
A
#
# COMPACT_ATOMS: atom_id res chain seq x y z
N MET A 1 -22.98 25.04 51.59
CA MET A 1 -23.25 23.73 50.91
C MET A 1 -24.01 23.82 49.59
N LYS A 2 -25.03 24.65 49.38
CA LYS A 2 -25.83 24.69 48.12
C LYS A 2 -25.07 25.15 46.84
N ARG A 3 -24.05 26.02 46.96
CA ARG A 3 -23.25 26.50 45.80
C ARG A 3 -22.22 25.49 45.31
N GLY A 4 -21.76 24.54 46.11
CA GLY A 4 -20.84 23.46 45.70
C GLY A 4 -21.53 22.36 44.92
N ILE A 5 -22.76 22.00 45.25
CA ILE A 5 -23.54 20.95 44.58
C ILE A 5 -23.98 21.40 43.18
N ILE A 6 -24.23 22.69 42.95
CA ILE A 6 -24.58 23.24 41.63
C ILE A 6 -23.36 23.20 40.68
N ARG A 7 -22.14 23.52 41.17
CA ARG A 7 -20.91 23.45 40.38
C ARG A 7 -20.53 22.00 39.99
N VAL A 8 -20.73 21.04 40.91
CA VAL A 8 -20.49 19.62 40.61
C VAL A 8 -21.53 19.08 39.63
N ARG A 9 -22.79 19.46 39.71
CA ARG A 9 -23.81 19.07 38.74
C ARG A 9 -23.62 19.72 37.37
N ILE A 10 -23.11 20.94 37.28
CA ILE A 10 -22.75 21.57 36.02
C ILE A 10 -21.50 20.93 35.44
N LEU A 11 -20.49 20.61 36.24
CA LEU A 11 -19.32 19.85 35.78
C LEU A 11 -19.65 18.40 35.34
N CYS A 12 -20.53 17.71 36.07
CA CYS A 12 -21.01 16.38 35.67
C CYS A 12 -21.93 16.47 34.43
N ALA A 13 -22.75 17.52 34.28
CA ALA A 13 -23.55 17.73 33.07
C ALA A 13 -22.68 18.12 31.88
N LEU A 14 -21.64 18.94 32.06
CA LEU A 14 -20.65 19.25 31.04
C LEU A 14 -19.81 18.01 30.66
N ALA A 15 -19.44 17.18 31.63
CA ALA A 15 -18.77 15.91 31.37
C ALA A 15 -19.69 14.89 30.69
N PHE A 16 -20.98 14.88 31.00
CA PHE A 16 -21.97 14.01 30.34
C PHE A 16 -22.33 14.52 28.93
N PHE A 17 -22.37 15.83 28.71
CA PHE A 17 -22.50 16.43 27.36
C PHE A 17 -21.22 16.24 26.53
N ALA A 18 -20.04 16.31 27.14
CA ALA A 18 -18.76 15.98 26.47
C ALA A 18 -18.66 14.48 26.15
N ALA A 19 -19.27 13.60 26.96
CA ALA A 19 -19.31 12.15 26.71
C ALA A 19 -20.40 11.75 25.69
N ALA A 20 -21.40 12.59 25.45
CA ALA A 20 -22.45 12.35 24.44
C ALA A 20 -22.15 12.93 23.06
N ALA A 21 -21.16 13.82 22.95
CA ALA A 21 -20.60 14.31 21.70
C ALA A 21 -19.29 13.54 21.42
N ILE A 22 -19.38 12.26 21.09
CA ILE A 22 -18.23 11.52 20.55
C ILE A 22 -18.05 12.02 19.12
N PRO A 23 -17.04 12.87 18.81
CA PRO A 23 -16.72 13.22 17.44
C PRO A 23 -16.15 11.99 16.75
N LEU A 24 -16.70 11.60 15.62
CA LEU A 24 -16.25 10.52 14.76
C LEU A 24 -15.21 11.09 13.78
N SER A 25 -14.11 10.41 13.51
CA SER A 25 -12.94 11.03 12.85
C SER A 25 -12.31 10.30 11.72
N GLY A 26 -11.61 11.02 10.87
CA GLY A 26 -10.86 10.49 9.75
C GLY A 26 -9.94 11.49 9.01
N GLN A 27 -9.32 11.06 7.91
CA GLN A 27 -8.22 11.69 7.18
C GLN A 27 -8.75 12.62 6.07
N SER A 28 -8.28 13.87 5.98
CA SER A 28 -8.84 14.90 5.09
C SER A 28 -8.20 14.91 3.69
N PRO A 29 -8.99 14.95 2.59
CA PRO A 29 -8.51 15.19 1.23
C PRO A 29 -8.36 16.67 0.90
N THR A 30 -8.42 17.57 1.88
CA THR A 30 -8.40 19.01 1.75
C THR A 30 -7.07 19.62 2.19
N GLY A 31 -6.85 20.89 1.85
CA GLY A 31 -5.77 21.69 2.39
C GLY A 31 -6.30 22.91 3.16
N SER A 32 -5.42 23.88 3.43
CA SER A 32 -5.75 25.10 4.15
C SER A 32 -4.99 26.31 3.60
N ILE A 33 -5.54 27.49 3.80
CA ILE A 33 -4.85 28.77 3.60
C ILE A 33 -4.73 29.45 4.95
N THR A 34 -3.51 29.87 5.28
CA THR A 34 -3.20 30.64 6.48
C THR A 34 -2.47 31.91 6.11
N GLY A 35 -2.42 32.89 6.98
CA GLY A 35 -1.65 34.09 6.68
C GLY A 35 -1.87 35.22 7.65
N ASN A 36 -1.39 36.39 7.25
CA ASN A 36 -1.51 37.61 8.04
C ASN A 36 -2.03 38.75 7.17
N VAL A 37 -2.95 39.54 7.72
CA VAL A 37 -3.34 40.82 7.19
C VAL A 37 -2.50 41.89 7.91
N VAL A 38 -1.74 42.67 7.13
CA VAL A 38 -0.80 43.66 7.67
C VAL A 38 -0.95 45.01 6.98
N ASP A 39 -0.62 46.09 7.68
CA ASP A 39 -0.50 47.43 7.08
C ASP A 39 0.77 47.58 6.22
N SER A 40 0.97 48.75 5.63
CA SER A 40 2.14 49.12 4.83
C SER A 40 3.46 48.98 5.59
N ASN A 41 3.46 49.05 6.93
CA ASN A 41 4.63 48.96 7.80
C ASN A 41 4.88 47.55 8.36
N GLY A 42 3.98 46.58 8.05
CA GLY A 42 4.02 45.21 8.54
C GLY A 42 3.32 44.99 9.88
N GLY A 43 2.62 45.98 10.40
CA GLY A 43 1.77 45.87 11.59
C GLY A 43 0.55 45.03 11.31
N GLY A 44 0.23 44.08 12.21
CA GLY A 44 -0.94 43.21 12.04
C GLY A 44 -2.26 43.99 12.16
N LEU A 45 -3.19 43.75 11.24
CA LEU A 45 -4.50 44.39 11.20
C LEU A 45 -5.59 43.44 11.74
N PRO A 46 -6.12 43.67 12.97
CA PRO A 46 -7.18 42.87 13.51
C PRO A 46 -8.54 43.23 12.89
N GLY A 47 -9.45 42.24 12.82
CA GLY A 47 -10.83 42.46 12.40
C GLY A 47 -11.04 42.63 10.89
N ALA A 48 -10.03 42.45 10.08
CA ALA A 48 -10.19 42.45 8.62
C ALA A 48 -10.96 41.21 8.17
N THR A 49 -11.94 41.41 7.29
CA THR A 49 -12.63 40.29 6.62
C THR A 49 -11.74 39.70 5.55
N VAL A 50 -11.47 38.42 5.63
CA VAL A 50 -10.68 37.66 4.63
C VAL A 50 -11.62 36.75 3.87
N THR A 51 -11.67 36.89 2.55
CA THR A 51 -12.46 36.06 1.63
C THR A 51 -11.55 35.20 0.78
N VAL A 52 -11.75 33.88 0.85
CA VAL A 52 -11.03 32.88 0.06
C VAL A 52 -11.99 32.32 -0.98
N THR A 53 -11.73 32.58 -2.26
CA THR A 53 -12.61 32.17 -3.37
C THR A 53 -11.93 31.17 -4.26
N ASN A 54 -12.53 30.01 -4.49
CA ASN A 54 -12.06 29.03 -5.47
C ASN A 54 -12.28 29.57 -6.89
N VAL A 55 -11.21 29.61 -7.69
CA VAL A 55 -11.26 30.18 -9.05
C VAL A 55 -12.10 29.33 -10.00
N ASP A 56 -12.07 28.02 -9.80
CA ASP A 56 -12.67 27.06 -10.75
C ASP A 56 -14.18 26.80 -10.48
N THR A 57 -14.63 27.03 -9.22
CA THR A 57 -16.03 26.78 -8.80
C THR A 57 -16.79 28.03 -8.35
N GLY A 58 -16.10 29.14 -8.08
CA GLY A 58 -16.70 30.35 -7.51
C GLY A 58 -17.04 30.23 -6.02
N ALA A 59 -16.85 29.07 -5.38
CA ALA A 59 -17.11 28.84 -3.97
C ALA A 59 -16.24 29.76 -3.09
N ALA A 60 -16.87 30.50 -2.18
CA ALA A 60 -16.19 31.46 -1.30
C ALA A 60 -16.36 31.09 0.17
N LYS A 61 -15.29 31.20 0.95
CA LYS A 61 -15.28 31.08 2.41
C LYS A 61 -14.72 32.36 3.04
N ASN A 62 -15.37 32.81 4.12
CA ASN A 62 -14.98 34.01 4.84
C ASN A 62 -14.45 33.68 6.22
N THR A 63 -13.43 34.43 6.66
CA THR A 63 -12.94 34.45 8.04
C THR A 63 -12.57 35.87 8.43
N THR A 64 -12.17 36.08 9.69
CA THR A 64 -11.76 37.38 10.20
C THR A 64 -10.36 37.27 10.78
N SER A 65 -9.52 38.28 10.55
CA SER A 65 -8.17 38.32 11.11
C SER A 65 -8.20 38.53 12.64
N GLY A 66 -7.37 37.78 13.35
CA GLY A 66 -7.21 37.84 14.80
C GLY A 66 -6.45 39.07 15.27
N THR A 67 -6.19 39.16 16.57
CA THR A 67 -5.59 40.33 17.27
C THR A 67 -4.22 40.77 16.72
N VAL A 68 -3.48 39.87 16.10
CA VAL A 68 -2.16 40.13 15.46
C VAL A 68 -2.25 40.07 13.94
N GLY A 69 -3.46 40.18 13.36
CA GLY A 69 -3.70 40.10 11.93
C GLY A 69 -3.68 38.68 11.34
N GLY A 70 -3.46 37.62 12.14
CA GLY A 70 -3.41 36.24 11.66
C GLY A 70 -4.79 35.70 11.27
N PHE A 71 -4.84 34.85 10.22
CA PHE A 71 -6.04 34.13 9.82
C PHE A 71 -5.73 32.72 9.35
N THR A 72 -6.73 31.82 9.42
CA THR A 72 -6.65 30.45 8.87
C THR A 72 -8.01 30.06 8.31
N VAL A 73 -8.02 29.47 7.11
CA VAL A 73 -9.20 28.88 6.46
C VAL A 73 -8.88 27.42 6.13
N PRO A 74 -9.31 26.47 6.96
CA PRO A 74 -9.12 25.04 6.73
C PRO A 74 -10.20 24.45 5.82
N LEU A 75 -10.08 23.14 5.53
CA LEU A 75 -11.03 22.33 4.77
C LEU A 75 -11.32 22.92 3.38
N LEU A 76 -10.27 23.36 2.69
CA LEU A 76 -10.37 23.86 1.32
C LEU A 76 -10.13 22.68 0.36
N PRO A 77 -11.06 22.41 -0.59
CA PRO A 77 -10.80 21.49 -1.68
C PRO A 77 -9.51 21.85 -2.43
N VAL A 78 -8.83 20.85 -2.93
CA VAL A 78 -7.63 21.05 -3.78
C VAL A 78 -7.97 21.90 -4.99
N GLY A 79 -7.20 22.96 -5.26
CA GLY A 79 -7.47 23.86 -6.39
C GLY A 79 -6.78 25.21 -6.30
N ARG A 80 -7.16 26.10 -7.20
CA ARG A 80 -6.65 27.48 -7.28
C ARG A 80 -7.60 28.43 -6.60
N TYR A 81 -7.02 29.36 -5.83
CA TYR A 81 -7.80 30.31 -5.03
C TYR A 81 -7.35 31.73 -5.26
N THR A 82 -8.26 32.64 -4.98
CA THR A 82 -7.99 34.04 -4.78
C THR A 82 -8.30 34.37 -3.32
N VAL A 83 -7.41 35.11 -2.66
CA VAL A 83 -7.54 35.54 -1.27
C VAL A 83 -7.64 37.06 -1.23
N GLY A 84 -8.76 37.59 -0.77
CA GLY A 84 -9.00 39.01 -0.63
C GLY A 84 -9.14 39.44 0.84
N SER A 85 -8.82 40.71 1.15
CA SER A 85 -9.05 41.29 2.46
C SER A 85 -9.70 42.67 2.37
N GLU A 86 -10.64 42.92 3.28
CA GLU A 86 -11.35 44.19 3.41
C GLU A 86 -11.38 44.67 4.87
N LEU A 87 -11.07 45.95 5.10
CA LEU A 87 -11.16 46.57 6.42
C LEU A 87 -11.54 48.07 6.25
N SER A 88 -12.45 48.57 7.08
CA SER A 88 -12.84 49.98 7.04
C SER A 88 -11.63 50.90 7.28
N GLY A 89 -11.43 51.89 6.42
CA GLY A 89 -10.28 52.80 6.45
C GLY A 89 -9.05 52.31 5.68
N PHE A 90 -9.10 51.12 5.06
CA PHE A 90 -8.03 50.60 4.23
C PHE A 90 -8.54 50.28 2.81
N SER A 91 -7.62 50.32 1.84
CA SER A 91 -7.88 49.84 0.48
C SER A 91 -7.96 48.32 0.46
N SER A 92 -8.90 47.74 -0.28
CA SER A 92 -8.99 46.30 -0.42
C SER A 92 -7.76 45.71 -1.12
N THR A 93 -7.31 44.53 -0.69
CA THR A 93 -6.19 43.84 -1.32
C THR A 93 -6.62 42.47 -1.77
N LYS A 94 -5.98 41.97 -2.85
CA LYS A 94 -6.28 40.64 -3.44
C LYS A 94 -5.01 39.97 -3.92
N VAL A 95 -4.82 38.71 -3.48
CA VAL A 95 -3.73 37.82 -3.95
C VAL A 95 -4.37 36.73 -4.79
N SER A 96 -3.91 36.56 -6.02
CA SER A 96 -4.42 35.58 -7.00
C SER A 96 -3.44 34.42 -7.19
N ASN A 97 -3.94 33.32 -7.75
CA ASN A 97 -3.16 32.09 -8.08
C ASN A 97 -2.57 31.36 -6.85
N VAL A 98 -3.25 31.44 -5.69
CA VAL A 98 -2.89 30.62 -4.53
C VAL A 98 -3.32 29.19 -4.80
N THR A 99 -2.38 28.24 -4.88
CA THR A 99 -2.69 26.83 -5.15
C THR A 99 -2.71 26.06 -3.84
N VAL A 100 -3.85 25.48 -3.52
CA VAL A 100 -4.03 24.60 -2.35
C VAL A 100 -3.88 23.16 -2.80
N SER A 101 -2.89 22.47 -2.24
CA SER A 101 -2.63 21.03 -2.44
C SER A 101 -3.20 20.19 -1.32
N VAL A 102 -3.35 18.87 -1.58
CA VAL A 102 -3.84 17.92 -0.58
C VAL A 102 -2.93 17.87 0.64
N GLY A 103 -3.52 18.06 1.84
CA GLY A 103 -2.78 18.15 3.10
C GLY A 103 -1.93 19.43 3.25
N GLY A 104 -1.79 20.25 2.19
CA GLY A 104 -0.95 21.45 2.18
C GLY A 104 -1.52 22.61 3.01
N GLN A 105 -0.63 23.46 3.51
CA GLN A 105 -0.99 24.68 4.23
C GLN A 105 -0.30 25.89 3.57
N GLU A 106 -1.06 26.59 2.73
CA GLU A 106 -0.56 27.72 1.96
C GLU A 106 -0.52 29.00 2.79
N LYS A 107 0.64 29.68 2.85
CA LYS A 107 0.80 30.93 3.61
C LYS A 107 0.65 32.14 2.69
N VAL A 108 -0.25 33.07 3.05
CA VAL A 108 -0.53 34.30 2.28
C VAL A 108 -0.39 35.51 3.16
N ILE A 109 0.32 36.53 2.69
CA ILE A 109 0.43 37.85 3.33
C ILE A 109 -0.43 38.84 2.55
N LEU A 110 -1.44 39.42 3.22
CA LEU A 110 -2.34 40.42 2.65
C LEU A 110 -1.92 41.80 3.17
N LYS A 111 -1.19 42.56 2.34
CA LYS A 111 -0.74 43.89 2.68
C LYS A 111 -1.80 44.93 2.26
N MET A 112 -2.29 45.74 3.21
CA MET A 112 -3.32 46.74 2.99
C MET A 112 -2.77 48.17 3.19
N ASP A 113 -3.04 49.05 2.26
CA ASP A 113 -2.71 50.47 2.34
C ASP A 113 -3.92 51.28 2.90
N VAL A 114 -3.67 52.42 3.51
CA VAL A 114 -4.75 53.32 4.00
C VAL A 114 -5.58 53.79 2.82
N ALA A 115 -6.91 53.87 3.00
CA ALA A 115 -7.85 54.28 1.97
C ALA A 115 -7.53 55.71 1.42
N GLY A 116 -7.61 55.82 0.09
CA GLY A 116 -7.32 57.09 -0.63
C GLY A 116 -6.03 57.08 -1.44
N VAL A 117 -5.15 56.06 -1.25
CA VAL A 117 -3.90 55.96 -2.03
C VAL A 117 -4.13 55.12 -3.32
N ARG A 118 -4.92 54.07 -3.24
CA ARG A 118 -5.37 53.25 -4.40
C ARG A 118 -6.68 52.53 -4.04
N ALA A 119 -7.56 52.30 -5.03
CA ALA A 119 -8.85 51.67 -4.81
C ALA A 119 -8.76 50.15 -4.56
N THR A 120 -7.82 49.48 -5.21
CA THR A 120 -7.54 48.03 -5.03
C THR A 120 -6.11 47.75 -5.46
N VAL A 121 -5.43 46.90 -4.70
CA VAL A 121 -4.08 46.37 -5.06
C VAL A 121 -4.22 44.87 -5.36
N THR A 122 -3.96 44.51 -6.60
CA THR A 122 -3.89 43.12 -6.99
C THR A 122 -2.42 42.69 -7.02
N VAL A 123 -2.03 41.74 -6.19
CA VAL A 123 -0.71 41.14 -6.16
C VAL A 123 -0.81 39.76 -6.77
N SER A 124 -0.09 39.51 -7.87
CA SER A 124 0.15 38.17 -8.36
C SER A 124 1.33 37.61 -7.56
N SER A 125 1.03 36.81 -6.56
CA SER A 125 2.06 36.14 -5.76
C SER A 125 2.03 34.67 -6.11
N GLU A 126 3.17 34.11 -6.54
CA GLU A 126 3.33 32.66 -6.54
C GLU A 126 3.40 32.18 -5.09
N ALA A 127 2.68 31.09 -4.76
CA ALA A 127 2.75 30.47 -3.45
C ALA A 127 4.21 30.12 -3.11
N PRO A 128 4.63 30.18 -1.83
CA PRO A 128 5.95 29.74 -1.40
C PRO A 128 6.29 28.36 -1.94
N LEU A 129 7.52 28.15 -2.34
CA LEU A 129 7.97 26.84 -2.87
C LEU A 129 8.08 25.80 -1.77
N ILE A 130 8.26 26.25 -0.53
CA ILE A 130 8.52 25.43 0.65
C ILE A 130 7.39 25.62 1.66
N GLU A 131 6.81 24.51 2.14
CA GLU A 131 5.88 24.48 3.25
C GLU A 131 6.62 24.76 4.57
N ALA A 132 6.32 25.88 5.22
CA ALA A 132 7.11 26.36 6.36
C ALA A 132 6.61 25.92 7.74
N THR A 133 5.39 25.36 7.83
CA THR A 133 4.71 25.11 9.11
C THR A 133 4.59 23.63 9.45
N GLN A 134 4.64 22.76 8.47
CA GLN A 134 4.53 21.33 8.67
C GLN A 134 5.87 20.66 8.92
N SER A 135 5.91 19.76 9.91
CA SER A 135 7.10 18.98 10.28
C SER A 135 7.27 17.70 9.47
N GLN A 136 6.23 17.26 8.78
CA GLN A 136 6.26 16.05 7.96
C GLN A 136 7.13 16.20 6.73
N GLN A 137 7.76 15.10 6.31
CA GLN A 137 8.43 15.03 5.02
C GLN A 137 7.47 14.39 4.02
N GLU A 138 6.99 15.19 3.11
CA GLU A 138 6.03 14.80 2.11
C GLU A 138 6.53 15.08 0.70
N SER A 139 5.89 14.47 -0.25
CA SER A 139 6.08 14.77 -1.66
C SER A 139 4.71 14.79 -2.33
N VAL A 140 4.37 15.92 -2.95
CA VAL A 140 3.15 16.06 -3.75
C VAL A 140 3.47 15.79 -5.22
N VAL A 141 2.63 14.96 -5.86
CA VAL A 141 2.65 14.75 -7.32
C VAL A 141 1.37 15.34 -7.87
N GLY A 142 1.51 16.51 -8.50
CA GLY A 142 0.37 17.26 -9.03
C GLY A 142 -0.08 16.79 -10.41
N GLN A 143 -1.27 17.24 -10.80
CA GLN A 143 -1.98 16.85 -12.02
C GLN A 143 -1.11 16.89 -13.28
N LYS A 144 -0.32 17.95 -13.47
CA LYS A 144 0.53 18.12 -14.67
C LYS A 144 1.57 17.02 -14.84
N LEU A 145 2.16 16.53 -13.74
CA LEU A 145 3.10 15.41 -13.77
C LEU A 145 2.37 14.08 -14.00
N ILE A 146 1.22 13.87 -13.34
CA ILE A 146 0.40 12.67 -13.50
C ILE A 146 -0.06 12.50 -14.95
N GLU A 147 -0.49 13.57 -15.61
CA GLU A 147 -0.98 13.51 -16.98
C GLU A 147 0.10 13.29 -18.03
N ASN A 148 1.34 13.72 -17.78
CA ASN A 148 2.37 13.81 -18.81
C ASN A 148 3.57 12.88 -18.62
N LEU A 149 3.87 12.42 -17.39
CA LEU A 149 4.98 11.50 -17.19
C LEU A 149 4.63 10.08 -17.65
N PRO A 150 5.55 9.38 -18.34
CA PRO A 150 5.30 8.05 -18.88
C PRO A 150 5.43 6.99 -17.76
N THR A 151 4.32 6.38 -17.36
CA THR A 151 4.31 5.18 -16.51
C THR A 151 3.78 3.98 -17.27
N ASN A 152 4.45 2.83 -17.11
CA ASN A 152 4.04 1.61 -17.80
C ASN A 152 2.70 1.10 -17.24
N GLY A 153 1.67 0.98 -18.10
CA GLY A 153 0.32 0.57 -17.70
C GLY A 153 -0.51 1.65 -17.03
N ARG A 154 0.00 2.90 -16.97
CA ARG A 154 -0.70 4.08 -16.42
C ARG A 154 -1.26 3.85 -15.01
N ASN A 155 -0.53 3.14 -14.18
CA ASN A 155 -0.85 3.00 -12.76
C ASN A 155 -0.31 4.21 -12.00
N PHE A 156 -1.18 5.07 -11.48
CA PHE A 156 -0.79 6.30 -10.78
C PHE A 156 0.07 6.03 -9.53
N ILE A 157 -0.05 4.86 -8.90
CA ILE A 157 0.78 4.50 -7.73
C ILE A 157 2.26 4.41 -8.12
N ASP A 158 2.59 4.12 -9.38
CA ASP A 158 3.99 4.03 -9.83
C ASP A 158 4.73 5.38 -9.75
N PHE A 159 4.01 6.50 -9.75
CA PHE A 159 4.62 7.81 -9.49
C PHE A 159 5.20 7.94 -8.07
N VAL A 160 4.70 7.16 -7.11
CA VAL A 160 5.26 7.11 -5.75
C VAL A 160 6.73 6.69 -5.78
N LEU A 161 7.13 5.87 -6.77
CA LEU A 161 8.52 5.46 -7.00
C LEU A 161 9.44 6.62 -7.43
N THR A 162 8.91 7.79 -7.77
CA THR A 162 9.71 8.98 -8.07
C THR A 162 10.12 9.75 -6.82
N THR A 163 9.62 9.37 -5.64
CA THR A 163 9.92 10.02 -4.36
C THR A 163 11.13 9.37 -3.67
N PRO A 164 11.90 10.10 -2.84
CA PRO A 164 13.04 9.54 -2.12
C PRO A 164 12.62 8.48 -1.08
N GLY A 165 13.49 7.48 -0.83
CA GLY A 165 13.28 6.45 0.19
C GLY A 165 12.26 5.36 -0.18
N VAL A 166 11.89 5.27 -1.45
CA VAL A 166 10.85 4.37 -1.95
C VAL A 166 11.43 3.39 -2.96
N VAL A 167 11.11 2.12 -2.82
CA VAL A 167 11.49 1.07 -3.77
C VAL A 167 10.30 0.13 -4.02
N ARG A 168 10.37 -0.69 -5.08
CA ARG A 168 9.38 -1.75 -5.28
C ARG A 168 9.70 -2.93 -4.36
N ASP A 169 8.70 -3.42 -3.63
CA ASP A 169 8.81 -4.62 -2.81
C ASP A 169 8.95 -5.85 -3.73
N VAL A 170 10.10 -6.53 -3.67
CA VAL A 170 10.40 -7.65 -4.56
C VAL A 170 9.51 -8.86 -4.35
N ARG A 171 9.02 -9.07 -3.13
CA ARG A 171 8.16 -10.23 -2.82
C ARG A 171 6.72 -10.01 -3.22
N LEU A 172 6.20 -8.81 -2.95
CA LEU A 172 4.78 -8.52 -3.06
C LEU A 172 4.45 -7.68 -4.29
N GLY A 173 5.49 -7.12 -4.98
CA GLY A 173 5.31 -6.23 -6.12
C GLY A 173 4.61 -4.91 -5.76
N ASP A 174 4.47 -4.59 -4.49
CA ASP A 174 3.91 -3.35 -3.96
C ASP A 174 5.02 -2.31 -3.69
N ILE A 175 4.70 -1.23 -3.02
CA ILE A 175 5.64 -0.16 -2.69
C ILE A 175 6.21 -0.38 -1.29
N SER A 176 7.53 -0.38 -1.17
CA SER A 176 8.25 -0.39 0.10
C SER A 176 8.74 1.01 0.43
N PHE A 177 8.40 1.50 1.63
CA PHE A 177 8.89 2.75 2.17
C PHE A 177 9.89 2.48 3.29
N ALA A 178 11.09 3.06 3.19
CA ALA A 178 12.12 2.91 4.20
C ALA A 178 12.31 1.45 4.65
N GLY A 179 12.35 0.52 3.68
CA GLY A 179 12.53 -0.91 3.90
C GLY A 179 11.32 -1.64 4.50
N GLN A 180 10.23 -0.94 4.83
CA GLN A 180 9.02 -1.60 5.32
C GLN A 180 8.25 -2.27 4.18
N ARG A 181 7.62 -3.43 4.46
CA ARG A 181 6.80 -4.16 3.50
C ARG A 181 5.59 -3.34 3.04
N GLY A 182 5.12 -3.57 1.82
CA GLY A 182 3.96 -2.89 1.25
C GLY A 182 2.68 -3.05 2.08
N THR A 183 2.55 -4.15 2.84
CA THR A 183 1.43 -4.39 3.78
C THR A 183 1.35 -3.40 4.94
N LEU A 184 2.40 -2.62 5.18
CA LEU A 184 2.46 -1.59 6.23
C LEU A 184 2.15 -0.17 5.72
N ASN A 185 1.79 -0.01 4.45
CA ASN A 185 1.37 1.28 3.90
C ASN A 185 -0.13 1.47 4.01
N SER A 186 -0.59 2.72 3.89
CA SER A 186 -2.00 3.06 3.78
C SER A 186 -2.26 3.89 2.53
N LEU A 187 -3.22 3.45 1.72
CA LEU A 187 -3.76 4.20 0.58
C LEU A 187 -5.13 4.74 0.94
N ILE A 188 -5.29 6.05 0.78
CA ILE A 188 -6.51 6.79 1.07
C ILE A 188 -6.92 7.50 -0.21
N VAL A 189 -8.18 7.43 -0.57
CA VAL A 189 -8.72 8.10 -1.76
C VAL A 189 -9.92 8.95 -1.37
N ASP A 190 -9.83 10.26 -1.57
CA ASP A 190 -10.81 11.26 -1.13
C ASP A 190 -11.20 11.08 0.35
N GLY A 191 -10.19 10.81 1.21
CA GLY A 191 -10.36 10.62 2.64
C GLY A 191 -10.90 9.25 3.08
N ALA A 192 -11.19 8.33 2.17
CA ALA A 192 -11.67 6.98 2.47
C ALA A 192 -10.54 5.94 2.38
N ASP A 193 -10.53 4.95 3.29
CA ASP A 193 -9.58 3.84 3.31
C ASP A 193 -9.75 2.96 2.07
N ASN A 194 -8.69 2.81 1.27
CA ASN A 194 -8.69 2.02 0.04
C ASN A 194 -7.75 0.80 0.11
N ASN A 195 -7.47 0.28 1.28
CA ASN A 195 -6.62 -0.89 1.46
C ASN A 195 -7.45 -2.18 1.47
N ASN A 196 -6.93 -3.25 0.87
CA ASN A 196 -7.49 -4.58 1.04
C ASN A 196 -7.02 -5.14 2.39
N THR A 197 -7.93 -5.26 3.35
CA THR A 197 -7.60 -5.67 4.72
C THR A 197 -7.32 -7.15 4.86
N PHE A 198 -7.80 -7.96 3.92
CA PHE A 198 -7.52 -9.39 3.95
C PHE A 198 -6.08 -9.70 3.53
N PHE A 199 -5.63 -9.17 2.38
CA PHE A 199 -4.25 -9.38 1.91
C PHE A 199 -3.25 -8.34 2.44
N GLY A 200 -3.73 -7.24 3.00
CA GLY A 200 -2.90 -6.17 3.56
C GLY A 200 -2.32 -5.20 2.52
N GLN A 201 -2.80 -5.20 1.29
CA GLN A 201 -2.31 -4.36 0.20
C GLN A 201 -3.40 -3.48 -0.40
N ALA A 202 -3.01 -2.34 -0.95
CA ALA A 202 -3.94 -1.40 -1.59
C ALA A 202 -4.64 -1.99 -2.83
N LEU A 203 -3.97 -2.86 -3.56
CA LEU A 203 -4.47 -3.45 -4.81
C LEU A 203 -4.97 -4.89 -4.67
N GLY A 204 -5.29 -5.34 -3.46
CA GLY A 204 -5.82 -6.67 -3.20
C GLY A 204 -4.74 -7.75 -3.15
N ARG A 205 -4.97 -8.90 -3.80
CA ARG A 205 -4.11 -10.08 -3.72
C ARG A 205 -2.67 -9.81 -4.16
N THR A 206 -1.72 -10.44 -3.47
CA THR A 206 -0.29 -10.42 -3.82
C THR A 206 0.01 -11.17 -5.12
N GLY A 207 1.05 -10.76 -5.83
CA GLY A 207 1.57 -11.48 -6.99
C GLY A 207 0.75 -11.30 -8.27
N SER A 208 0.73 -12.35 -9.10
CA SER A 208 0.20 -12.30 -10.46
C SER A 208 -1.34 -12.25 -10.55
N GLY A 209 -2.05 -12.57 -9.47
CA GLY A 209 -3.52 -12.53 -9.44
C GLY A 209 -4.13 -11.15 -9.20
N ARG A 210 -3.30 -10.10 -9.15
CA ARG A 210 -3.70 -8.74 -8.77
C ARG A 210 -4.15 -7.91 -9.97
N ALA A 211 -5.27 -7.18 -9.81
CA ALA A 211 -5.69 -6.16 -10.77
C ALA A 211 -4.66 -5.00 -10.86
N PRO A 212 -4.52 -4.34 -12.02
CA PRO A 212 -3.51 -3.28 -12.21
C PRO A 212 -3.72 -2.08 -11.29
N TYR A 213 -4.94 -1.55 -11.20
CA TYR A 213 -5.30 -0.38 -10.38
C TYR A 213 -6.82 -0.33 -10.18
N GLN A 214 -7.26 0.36 -9.13
CA GLN A 214 -8.69 0.59 -8.84
C GLN A 214 -9.18 1.94 -9.37
N PHE A 215 -8.29 2.88 -9.65
CA PHE A 215 -8.59 4.22 -10.14
C PHE A 215 -7.74 4.52 -11.36
N SER A 216 -8.38 5.07 -12.41
CA SER A 216 -7.66 5.57 -13.58
C SER A 216 -6.70 6.68 -13.20
N GLN A 217 -5.51 6.70 -13.81
CA GLN A 217 -4.59 7.83 -13.74
C GLN A 217 -5.27 9.13 -14.18
N ASP A 218 -6.17 9.08 -15.17
CA ASP A 218 -6.90 10.24 -15.68
C ASP A 218 -7.94 10.79 -14.69
N ALA A 219 -8.37 9.97 -13.71
CA ALA A 219 -9.28 10.39 -12.66
C ALA A 219 -8.56 11.05 -11.46
N VAL A 220 -7.24 10.93 -11.35
CA VAL A 220 -6.46 11.49 -10.23
C VAL A 220 -6.10 12.94 -10.52
N LYS A 221 -6.40 13.83 -9.57
CA LYS A 221 -6.03 15.25 -9.60
C LYS A 221 -4.60 15.44 -9.08
N GLU A 222 -4.37 14.93 -7.87
CA GLU A 222 -3.05 14.92 -7.24
C GLU A 222 -3.02 13.88 -6.12
N PHE A 223 -1.83 13.55 -5.68
CA PHE A 223 -1.65 12.78 -4.44
C PHE A 223 -0.42 13.25 -3.67
N GLN A 224 -0.51 13.06 -2.37
CA GLN A 224 0.54 13.34 -1.41
C GLN A 224 1.09 12.02 -0.89
N VAL A 225 2.41 11.92 -0.81
CA VAL A 225 3.13 10.81 -0.21
C VAL A 225 3.74 11.27 1.11
N ASN A 226 3.11 10.90 2.23
CA ASN A 226 3.59 11.18 3.57
C ASN A 226 4.54 10.06 3.99
N ARG A 227 5.84 10.36 3.98
CA ARG A 227 6.91 9.37 4.21
C ARG A 227 7.25 9.17 5.68
N ASN A 228 7.17 10.23 6.49
CA ASN A 228 7.46 10.19 7.92
C ASN A 228 6.89 11.42 8.64
N ALA A 229 6.92 11.38 9.97
CA ALA A 229 6.47 12.46 10.86
C ALA A 229 5.06 13.00 10.53
N TYR A 230 4.24 12.21 9.86
CA TYR A 230 2.87 12.61 9.51
C TYR A 230 1.97 12.66 10.75
N GLY A 231 0.97 13.56 10.70
CA GLY A 231 0.09 13.89 11.79
C GLY A 231 -0.68 12.70 12.40
N ALA A 232 -1.21 12.87 13.60
CA ALA A 232 -1.95 11.82 14.33
C ALA A 232 -3.28 11.45 13.66
N GLU A 233 -3.79 12.28 12.76
CA GLU A 233 -4.94 11.98 11.90
C GLU A 233 -4.71 10.78 10.98
N TYR A 234 -3.47 10.48 10.61
CA TYR A 234 -3.12 9.35 9.78
C TYR A 234 -2.77 8.13 10.63
N GLY A 235 -3.37 6.99 10.34
CA GLY A 235 -3.15 5.74 11.09
C GLY A 235 -3.12 4.50 10.22
N ARG A 236 -3.05 3.34 10.87
CA ARG A 236 -2.99 2.02 10.23
C ARG A 236 -1.83 1.87 9.22
N ALA A 237 -0.81 2.67 9.38
CA ALA A 237 0.37 2.69 8.53
C ALA A 237 1.63 2.74 9.38
N GLY A 238 2.56 1.82 9.13
CA GLY A 238 3.90 1.84 9.69
C GLY A 238 4.95 2.26 8.66
N GLY A 239 4.63 2.17 7.37
CA GLY A 239 5.44 2.64 6.24
C GLY A 239 5.11 4.08 5.91
N ALA A 240 4.29 4.30 4.90
CA ALA A 240 3.84 5.63 4.48
C ALA A 240 2.32 5.68 4.27
N VAL A 241 1.82 6.92 4.18
CA VAL A 241 0.44 7.19 3.78
C VAL A 241 0.44 7.87 2.42
N ILE A 242 -0.28 7.28 1.47
CA ILE A 242 -0.54 7.83 0.15
C ILE A 242 -1.96 8.40 0.18
N ASN A 243 -2.09 9.71 0.14
CA ASN A 243 -3.38 10.40 0.17
C ASN A 243 -3.69 10.96 -1.23
N VAL A 244 -4.72 10.41 -1.86
CA VAL A 244 -5.10 10.67 -3.26
C VAL A 244 -6.36 11.50 -3.30
N VAL A 245 -6.38 12.53 -4.15
CA VAL A 245 -7.58 13.33 -4.46
C VAL A 245 -7.96 13.11 -5.92
N THR A 246 -9.21 12.74 -6.16
CA THR A 246 -9.75 12.60 -7.51
C THR A 246 -10.18 13.94 -8.11
N LYS A 247 -10.21 14.02 -9.45
CA LYS A 247 -10.71 15.20 -10.16
C LYS A 247 -12.18 15.49 -9.82
N SER A 248 -12.57 16.75 -9.98
CA SER A 248 -13.92 17.26 -9.74
C SER A 248 -14.38 18.07 -10.94
N GLY A 249 -15.68 18.33 -11.05
CA GLY A 249 -16.24 19.29 -11.99
C GLY A 249 -15.92 20.74 -11.58
N THR A 250 -16.04 21.66 -12.53
CA THR A 250 -15.84 23.09 -12.38
C THR A 250 -16.98 23.86 -13.03
N ASN A 251 -16.96 25.20 -13.00
CA ASN A 251 -17.93 26.02 -13.71
C ASN A 251 -17.83 25.94 -15.25
N ASP A 252 -16.71 25.44 -15.76
CA ASP A 252 -16.49 25.19 -17.18
C ASP A 252 -16.47 23.68 -17.46
N PHE A 253 -17.08 23.28 -18.59
CA PHE A 253 -16.97 21.90 -19.05
C PHE A 253 -15.56 21.60 -19.52
N HIS A 254 -15.03 20.50 -19.05
CA HIS A 254 -13.70 19.99 -19.44
C HIS A 254 -13.73 18.48 -19.55
N GLY A 255 -12.83 17.93 -20.34
CA GLY A 255 -12.74 16.49 -20.51
C GLY A 255 -11.49 16.10 -21.26
N THR A 256 -11.21 14.80 -21.22
CA THR A 256 -10.09 14.17 -21.92
C THR A 256 -10.56 12.91 -22.62
N GLY A 257 -9.89 12.55 -23.69
CA GLY A 257 -10.00 11.25 -24.33
C GLY A 257 -8.61 10.74 -24.65
N PHE A 258 -8.34 9.47 -24.41
CA PHE A 258 -7.03 8.89 -24.66
C PHE A 258 -7.11 7.48 -25.24
N TYR A 259 -6.08 7.12 -26.00
CA TYR A 259 -5.83 5.77 -26.50
C TYR A 259 -4.33 5.51 -26.51
N PHE A 260 -3.91 4.39 -25.90
CA PHE A 260 -2.53 3.93 -25.87
C PHE A 260 -2.47 2.52 -26.45
N TYR A 261 -1.55 2.34 -27.37
CA TYR A 261 -1.32 1.08 -28.05
C TYR A 261 0.11 0.62 -27.89
N ARG A 262 0.29 -0.66 -27.60
CA ARG A 262 1.59 -1.32 -27.65
C ARG A 262 1.47 -2.71 -28.25
N ASP A 263 2.46 -3.09 -29.02
CA ASP A 263 2.52 -4.37 -29.72
C ASP A 263 3.92 -4.96 -29.61
N LYS A 264 4.02 -6.26 -29.82
CA LYS A 264 5.30 -6.98 -29.82
C LYS A 264 6.35 -6.36 -30.75
N SER A 265 5.93 -5.72 -31.87
CA SER A 265 6.83 -5.06 -32.81
C SER A 265 7.61 -3.90 -32.17
N LEU A 266 7.03 -3.25 -31.16
CA LEU A 266 7.62 -2.12 -30.42
C LEU A 266 8.44 -2.54 -29.21
N ASN A 267 8.45 -3.82 -28.84
CA ASN A 267 9.20 -4.34 -27.70
C ASN A 267 10.53 -5.01 -28.15
N ALA A 268 11.52 -5.08 -27.26
CA ALA A 268 12.64 -5.99 -27.41
C ALA A 268 12.20 -7.46 -27.22
N ILE A 269 12.96 -8.40 -27.73
CA ILE A 269 12.79 -9.82 -27.41
C ILE A 269 13.18 -10.07 -25.95
N ASN A 270 12.48 -10.98 -25.28
CA ASN A 270 12.88 -11.40 -23.93
C ASN A 270 14.21 -12.17 -24.00
N TYR A 271 15.12 -11.92 -23.04
CA TYR A 271 16.44 -12.56 -23.01
C TYR A 271 16.38 -14.10 -23.05
N ILE A 272 15.47 -14.71 -22.30
CA ILE A 272 15.31 -16.17 -22.28
C ILE A 272 14.85 -16.72 -23.64
N ASP A 273 13.96 -16.01 -24.33
CA ASP A 273 13.51 -16.39 -25.66
C ASP A 273 14.64 -16.25 -26.68
N GLU A 274 15.41 -15.15 -26.60
CA GLU A 274 16.58 -14.91 -27.46
C GLU A 274 17.67 -15.97 -27.23
N PHE A 275 18.02 -16.23 -25.97
CA PHE A 275 19.00 -17.23 -25.58
C PHE A 275 18.65 -18.65 -26.04
N ASN A 276 17.35 -18.98 -26.07
CA ASN A 276 16.85 -20.28 -26.54
C ASN A 276 16.49 -20.30 -28.04
N GLY A 277 16.82 -19.24 -28.80
CA GLY A 277 16.52 -19.15 -30.23
C GLY A 277 15.02 -19.12 -30.56
N ARG A 278 14.17 -18.69 -29.63
CA ARG A 278 12.71 -18.63 -29.80
C ARG A 278 12.28 -17.35 -30.50
N PRO A 279 11.15 -17.36 -31.21
CA PRO A 279 10.59 -16.13 -31.77
C PRO A 279 10.10 -15.20 -30.64
N LYS A 280 10.06 -13.90 -30.94
CA LYS A 280 9.53 -12.88 -30.05
C LYS A 280 8.10 -13.24 -29.62
N ALA A 281 7.87 -13.31 -28.31
CA ALA A 281 6.59 -13.69 -27.74
C ALA A 281 5.46 -12.69 -28.11
N PRO A 282 4.21 -13.15 -28.33
CA PRO A 282 3.10 -12.27 -28.63
C PRO A 282 2.81 -11.34 -27.45
N TYR A 283 2.69 -10.04 -27.75
CA TYR A 283 2.30 -9.02 -26.77
C TYR A 283 1.38 -8.02 -27.44
N HIS A 284 0.29 -7.69 -26.80
CA HIS A 284 -0.67 -6.71 -27.28
C HIS A 284 -1.29 -5.97 -26.09
N PHE A 285 -1.38 -4.66 -26.18
CA PHE A 285 -1.96 -3.82 -25.15
C PHE A 285 -2.69 -2.64 -25.74
N ASP A 286 -3.97 -2.54 -25.42
CA ASP A 286 -4.82 -1.38 -25.67
C ASP A 286 -5.26 -0.81 -24.34
N GLN A 287 -5.12 0.50 -24.17
CA GLN A 287 -5.74 1.24 -23.06
C GLN A 287 -6.42 2.48 -23.62
N PHE A 288 -7.69 2.64 -23.30
CA PHE A 288 -8.51 3.72 -23.80
C PHE A 288 -9.48 4.21 -22.74
N GLY A 289 -9.82 5.49 -22.80
CA GLY A 289 -10.72 6.06 -21.83
C GLY A 289 -11.10 7.49 -22.15
N ALA A 290 -12.01 7.99 -21.32
CA ALA A 290 -12.45 9.36 -21.39
C ALA A 290 -12.86 9.86 -20.01
N SER A 291 -12.75 11.18 -19.83
CA SER A 291 -13.33 11.87 -18.69
C SER A 291 -14.11 13.10 -19.12
N VAL A 292 -15.08 13.48 -18.31
CA VAL A 292 -15.85 14.71 -18.46
C VAL A 292 -16.22 15.27 -17.10
N GLY A 293 -16.07 16.55 -16.92
CA GLY A 293 -16.48 17.28 -15.71
C GLY A 293 -17.08 18.63 -16.08
N GLY A 294 -17.94 19.15 -15.22
CA GLY A 294 -18.59 20.43 -15.42
C GLY A 294 -19.68 20.73 -14.38
N PRO A 295 -20.41 21.83 -14.55
CA PRO A 295 -21.48 22.20 -13.64
C PRO A 295 -22.80 21.50 -14.05
N ILE A 296 -23.52 20.96 -13.05
CA ILE A 296 -24.95 20.69 -13.15
C ILE A 296 -25.71 21.99 -12.84
N LEU A 297 -25.26 22.69 -11.78
CA LEU A 297 -25.71 24.06 -11.42
C LEU A 297 -24.43 24.88 -11.17
N ARG A 298 -24.26 25.95 -11.93
CA ARG A 298 -23.11 26.86 -11.77
C ARG A 298 -22.96 27.34 -10.34
N ASP A 299 -21.71 27.43 -9.88
CA ASP A 299 -21.30 27.85 -8.54
C ASP A 299 -21.83 26.95 -7.39
N LYS A 300 -22.52 25.82 -7.71
CA LYS A 300 -23.26 25.11 -6.68
C LYS A 300 -23.17 23.58 -6.75
N LEU A 301 -23.34 22.98 -7.92
CA LEU A 301 -23.35 21.52 -8.07
C LEU A 301 -22.56 21.12 -9.31
N PHE A 302 -21.55 20.32 -9.08
CA PHE A 302 -20.60 19.90 -10.09
C PHE A 302 -20.57 18.37 -10.19
N PHE A 303 -20.21 17.86 -11.36
CA PHE A 303 -20.00 16.44 -11.57
C PHE A 303 -18.67 16.18 -12.27
N PHE A 304 -18.12 14.99 -12.05
CA PHE A 304 -17.00 14.42 -12.79
C PHE A 304 -17.27 12.95 -13.06
N ALA A 305 -17.05 12.50 -14.29
CA ALA A 305 -17.16 11.11 -14.71
C ALA A 305 -15.90 10.68 -15.45
N ASN A 306 -15.45 9.45 -15.21
CA ASN A 306 -14.29 8.87 -15.88
C ASN A 306 -14.55 7.40 -16.19
N TYR A 307 -14.06 6.95 -17.35
CA TYR A 307 -13.96 5.56 -17.76
C TYR A 307 -12.55 5.26 -18.26
N ASP A 308 -11.99 4.12 -17.86
CA ASP A 308 -10.70 3.61 -18.33
C ASP A 308 -10.82 2.10 -18.59
N GLY A 309 -10.55 1.69 -19.83
CA GLY A 309 -10.55 0.31 -20.27
C GLY A 309 -9.16 -0.16 -20.64
N GLN A 310 -8.78 -1.35 -20.18
CA GLN A 310 -7.55 -2.04 -20.60
C GLN A 310 -7.87 -3.38 -21.24
N ARG A 311 -7.13 -3.69 -22.33
CA ARG A 311 -7.12 -4.99 -22.98
C ARG A 311 -5.65 -5.37 -23.21
N ASN A 312 -5.18 -6.36 -22.45
CA ASN A 312 -3.76 -6.66 -22.42
C ASN A 312 -3.52 -8.17 -22.55
N THR A 313 -2.68 -8.55 -23.50
CA THR A 313 -2.19 -9.92 -23.69
C THR A 313 -0.70 -9.94 -23.35
N ILE A 314 -0.34 -10.65 -22.27
CA ILE A 314 1.02 -10.74 -21.74
C ILE A 314 1.52 -12.17 -21.96
N PRO A 315 2.66 -12.37 -22.64
CA PRO A 315 3.23 -13.70 -22.79
C PRO A 315 3.73 -14.22 -21.44
N ASN A 316 3.54 -15.53 -21.21
CA ASN A 316 4.20 -16.27 -20.16
C ASN A 316 5.17 -17.26 -20.83
N THR A 317 6.46 -16.96 -20.79
CA THR A 317 7.50 -17.82 -21.33
C THR A 317 7.73 -18.98 -20.37
N VAL A 318 7.57 -20.21 -20.88
CA VAL A 318 7.88 -21.44 -20.15
C VAL A 318 9.27 -21.92 -20.62
N ASN A 319 10.14 -22.26 -19.65
CA ASN A 319 11.45 -22.81 -19.94
C ASN A 319 11.34 -24.11 -20.74
N PRO A 320 12.23 -24.36 -21.71
CA PRO A 320 12.27 -25.65 -22.37
C PRO A 320 12.54 -26.76 -21.38
N LEU A 321 12.00 -27.95 -21.64
CA LEU A 321 12.44 -29.14 -20.94
C LEU A 321 13.95 -29.36 -21.17
N PRO A 322 14.65 -29.98 -20.22
CA PRO A 322 16.07 -30.32 -20.42
C PRO A 322 16.28 -31.08 -21.72
N PRO A 323 17.35 -30.84 -22.49
CA PRO A 323 17.64 -31.61 -23.70
C PRO A 323 17.66 -33.14 -23.43
N LEU A 324 17.05 -33.95 -24.31
CA LEU A 324 17.00 -35.40 -24.13
C LEU A 324 18.40 -36.03 -23.99
N SER A 325 19.42 -35.45 -24.62
CA SER A 325 20.82 -35.88 -24.48
C SER A 325 21.40 -35.71 -23.08
N SER A 326 20.78 -34.85 -22.25
CA SER A 326 21.21 -34.65 -20.84
C SER A 326 20.43 -35.49 -19.84
N LEU A 327 19.45 -36.24 -20.31
CA LEU A 327 18.59 -37.07 -19.49
C LEU A 327 18.98 -38.55 -19.54
N PRO A 328 18.61 -39.37 -18.54
CA PRO A 328 18.78 -40.83 -18.60
C PRO A 328 18.13 -41.42 -19.84
N SER A 329 18.81 -42.36 -20.49
CA SER A 329 18.36 -42.98 -21.75
C SER A 329 17.43 -44.20 -21.50
N ASP A 330 16.56 -44.11 -20.50
CA ASP A 330 15.59 -45.16 -20.20
C ASP A 330 14.21 -44.89 -20.84
N PRO A 331 13.40 -45.95 -21.11
CA PRO A 331 12.11 -45.81 -21.77
C PRO A 331 11.10 -44.94 -20.98
N ASP A 332 11.16 -44.95 -19.65
CA ASP A 332 10.24 -44.17 -18.81
C ASP A 332 10.57 -42.67 -18.86
N THR A 333 11.84 -42.31 -18.90
CA THR A 333 12.29 -40.93 -19.11
C THR A 333 11.80 -40.41 -20.47
N LEU A 334 11.95 -41.20 -21.55
CA LEU A 334 11.50 -40.81 -22.89
C LEU A 334 9.98 -40.67 -22.95
N ALA A 335 9.23 -41.63 -22.38
CA ALA A 335 7.78 -41.61 -22.35
C ALA A 335 7.28 -40.39 -21.51
N GLY A 336 7.89 -40.15 -20.34
CA GLY A 336 7.56 -39.02 -19.51
C GLY A 336 7.86 -37.66 -20.17
N TYR A 337 9.00 -37.58 -20.85
CA TYR A 337 9.37 -36.40 -21.62
C TYR A 337 8.32 -36.08 -22.72
N ASN A 338 7.92 -37.10 -23.50
CA ASN A 338 6.91 -36.92 -24.56
C ASN A 338 5.53 -36.50 -24.01
N ARG A 339 5.19 -36.91 -22.78
CA ARG A 339 3.96 -36.47 -22.11
C ARG A 339 4.04 -35.02 -21.65
N LEU A 340 5.22 -34.53 -21.22
CA LEU A 340 5.41 -33.16 -20.75
C LEU A 340 5.61 -32.16 -21.89
N LEU A 341 6.16 -32.60 -23.03
CA LEU A 341 6.49 -31.70 -24.14
C LEU A 341 5.33 -30.82 -24.64
N PRO A 342 4.11 -31.33 -24.86
CA PRO A 342 3.00 -30.48 -25.25
C PRO A 342 2.54 -29.52 -24.16
N LEU A 343 2.81 -29.81 -22.89
CA LEU A 343 2.46 -28.98 -21.73
C LEU A 343 3.50 -27.90 -21.43
N SER A 344 4.72 -28.02 -21.97
CA SER A 344 5.84 -27.08 -21.77
C SER A 344 5.84 -25.90 -22.72
N GLN A 345 4.76 -25.69 -23.46
CA GLN A 345 4.62 -24.56 -24.37
C GLN A 345 4.39 -23.25 -23.62
N SER A 346 5.00 -22.17 -24.13
CA SER A 346 4.67 -20.82 -23.66
C SER A 346 3.22 -20.46 -24.00
N TRP A 347 2.58 -19.66 -23.18
CA TRP A 347 1.15 -19.31 -23.28
C TRP A 347 0.91 -17.85 -22.92
N ASN A 348 -0.31 -17.35 -23.14
CA ASN A 348 -0.65 -15.97 -22.88
C ASN A 348 -1.53 -15.81 -21.66
N ARG A 349 -1.24 -14.79 -20.86
CA ARG A 349 -2.12 -14.23 -19.84
C ARG A 349 -2.97 -13.12 -20.46
N ILE A 350 -4.23 -13.06 -20.10
CA ILE A 350 -5.15 -11.99 -20.45
C ILE A 350 -5.36 -11.11 -19.22
N GLN A 351 -5.27 -9.79 -19.43
CA GLN A 351 -5.47 -8.81 -18.37
C GLN A 351 -6.41 -7.72 -18.87
N ASN A 352 -7.71 -7.98 -18.75
CA ASN A 352 -8.74 -7.03 -19.15
C ASN A 352 -9.32 -6.34 -17.93
N GLN A 353 -9.48 -5.03 -18.01
CA GLN A 353 -10.01 -4.23 -16.92
C GLN A 353 -10.90 -3.11 -17.43
N ASP A 354 -11.95 -2.82 -16.68
CA ASP A 354 -12.80 -1.65 -16.85
C ASP A 354 -12.96 -0.95 -15.50
N VAL A 355 -12.63 0.35 -15.47
CA VAL A 355 -12.71 1.20 -14.26
C VAL A 355 -13.62 2.38 -14.55
N TYR A 356 -14.56 2.63 -13.65
CA TYR A 356 -15.52 3.73 -13.71
C TYR A 356 -15.42 4.56 -12.46
N LEU A 357 -15.50 5.88 -12.60
CA LEU A 357 -15.61 6.80 -11.48
C LEU A 357 -16.67 7.85 -11.78
N LEU A 358 -17.56 8.06 -10.82
CA LEU A 358 -18.53 9.15 -10.80
C LEU A 358 -18.37 9.93 -9.51
N LYS A 359 -18.28 11.26 -9.60
CA LYS A 359 -18.17 12.16 -8.44
C LYS A 359 -19.14 13.33 -8.58
N ALA A 360 -19.72 13.75 -7.47
CA ALA A 360 -20.52 14.95 -7.37
C ALA A 360 -20.03 15.78 -6.18
N ASP A 361 -19.86 17.07 -6.41
CA ASP A 361 -19.48 18.06 -5.39
C ASP A 361 -20.58 19.10 -5.30
N TYR A 362 -21.12 19.32 -4.10
CA TYR A 362 -22.26 20.21 -3.84
C TYR A 362 -21.94 21.24 -2.76
N GLU A 363 -21.94 22.51 -3.15
CA GLU A 363 -21.92 23.64 -2.24
C GLU A 363 -23.33 23.83 -1.63
N ALA A 364 -23.64 23.07 -0.59
CA ALA A 364 -24.96 23.07 0.04
C ALA A 364 -25.29 24.43 0.67
N SER A 365 -24.27 25.12 1.18
CA SER A 365 -24.33 26.50 1.69
C SER A 365 -22.91 27.10 1.68
N ALA A 366 -22.78 28.37 2.03
CA ALA A 366 -21.46 29.01 2.21
C ALA A 366 -20.58 28.31 3.28
N THR A 367 -21.20 27.50 4.16
CA THR A 367 -20.52 26.82 5.27
C THR A 367 -20.45 25.30 5.13
N ASN A 368 -21.14 24.71 4.14
CA ASN A 368 -21.26 23.26 3.99
C ASN A 368 -20.95 22.80 2.57
N HIS A 369 -19.94 21.96 2.43
CA HIS A 369 -19.55 21.31 1.19
C HIS A 369 -19.74 19.80 1.31
N VAL A 370 -20.42 19.19 0.34
CA VAL A 370 -20.71 17.75 0.28
C VAL A 370 -20.04 17.16 -0.93
N THR A 371 -19.30 16.07 -0.75
CA THR A 371 -18.76 15.26 -1.84
C THR A 371 -19.37 13.87 -1.80
N LEU A 372 -19.76 13.33 -2.95
CA LEU A 372 -20.18 11.94 -3.13
C LEU A 372 -19.42 11.33 -4.29
N ARG A 373 -18.83 10.14 -4.08
CA ARG A 373 -18.10 9.39 -5.10
C ARG A 373 -18.58 7.95 -5.17
N TYR A 374 -18.76 7.46 -6.41
CA TYR A 374 -18.90 6.05 -6.73
C TYR A 374 -17.74 5.60 -7.61
N ASN A 375 -17.12 4.49 -7.28
CA ASN A 375 -16.07 3.87 -8.08
C ASN A 375 -16.39 2.40 -8.29
N ARG A 376 -16.19 1.91 -9.52
CA ARG A 376 -16.34 0.51 -9.89
C ARG A 376 -15.12 0.03 -10.67
N GLN A 377 -14.61 -1.14 -10.31
CA GLN A 377 -13.59 -1.88 -11.05
C GLN A 377 -14.11 -3.25 -11.42
N ASN A 378 -13.94 -3.65 -12.67
CA ASN A 378 -14.12 -5.01 -13.16
C ASN A 378 -12.81 -5.47 -13.78
N PHE A 379 -12.20 -6.51 -13.23
CA PHE A 379 -10.98 -7.12 -13.76
C PHE A 379 -11.22 -8.57 -14.12
N THR A 380 -10.73 -8.99 -15.29
CA THR A 380 -10.72 -10.36 -15.78
C THR A 380 -9.31 -10.73 -16.19
N GLY A 381 -8.65 -11.55 -15.38
CA GLY A 381 -7.34 -12.11 -15.64
C GLY A 381 -7.47 -13.54 -16.16
N GLY A 382 -7.47 -13.75 -17.48
CA GLY A 382 -7.47 -15.09 -18.08
C GLY A 382 -6.09 -15.72 -18.00
N ASN A 383 -5.97 -16.96 -17.56
CA ASN A 383 -4.70 -17.64 -17.28
C ASN A 383 -3.78 -16.82 -16.37
N PHE A 384 -4.36 -16.07 -15.41
CA PHE A 384 -3.63 -15.07 -14.64
C PHE A 384 -3.17 -15.57 -13.27
N GLU A 385 -3.75 -16.68 -12.78
CA GLU A 385 -3.31 -17.32 -11.54
C GLU A 385 -1.98 -18.06 -11.77
N ASN A 386 -1.01 -17.87 -10.88
CA ASN A 386 0.25 -18.65 -10.84
C ASN A 386 0.99 -18.81 -12.18
N GLY A 387 1.24 -17.74 -12.89
CA GLY A 387 2.18 -17.75 -14.02
C GLY A 387 3.62 -18.00 -13.56
N GLY A 388 4.49 -18.43 -14.46
CA GLY A 388 5.91 -18.63 -14.19
C GLY A 388 6.60 -19.43 -15.26
N ALA A 389 7.93 -19.45 -15.19
CA ALA A 389 8.78 -20.08 -16.20
C ALA A 389 8.77 -21.63 -16.18
N THR A 390 8.24 -22.21 -15.11
CA THR A 390 8.09 -23.69 -14.99
C THR A 390 6.62 -24.12 -14.94
N ASN A 391 5.66 -23.23 -15.15
CA ASN A 391 4.24 -23.52 -15.00
C ASN A 391 3.57 -23.70 -16.36
N SER A 392 2.98 -24.87 -16.58
CA SER A 392 2.14 -25.13 -17.75
C SER A 392 0.86 -24.28 -17.69
N ILE A 393 0.16 -24.15 -18.83
CA ILE A 393 -1.15 -23.48 -18.87
C ILE A 393 -2.18 -24.17 -17.97
N GLU A 394 -2.06 -25.46 -17.72
CA GLU A 394 -2.93 -26.21 -16.82
C GLU A 394 -2.77 -25.77 -15.36
N HIS A 395 -1.55 -25.35 -15.00
CA HIS A 395 -1.21 -24.94 -13.62
C HIS A 395 -1.70 -23.52 -13.28
N THR A 396 -2.33 -22.84 -14.22
CA THR A 396 -2.89 -21.52 -14.02
C THR A 396 -4.41 -21.54 -13.89
N GLY A 397 -5.02 -20.36 -13.94
CA GLY A 397 -6.46 -20.19 -13.82
C GLY A 397 -6.88 -18.73 -14.04
N ASN A 398 -8.16 -18.48 -13.89
CA ASN A 398 -8.72 -17.15 -14.09
C ASN A 398 -8.83 -16.41 -12.75
N SER A 399 -8.28 -15.20 -12.69
CA SER A 399 -8.42 -14.28 -11.57
C SER A 399 -9.46 -13.22 -11.90
N LEU A 400 -10.50 -13.12 -11.10
CA LEU A 400 -11.55 -12.12 -11.27
C LEU A 400 -11.54 -11.17 -10.08
N VAL A 401 -11.70 -9.87 -10.34
CA VAL A 401 -11.87 -8.87 -9.28
C VAL A 401 -13.00 -7.93 -9.62
N LYS A 402 -13.91 -7.76 -8.67
CA LYS A 402 -14.97 -6.74 -8.75
C LYS A 402 -14.93 -5.92 -7.47
N THR A 403 -14.75 -4.62 -7.64
CA THR A 403 -14.80 -3.66 -6.54
C THR A 403 -15.85 -2.61 -6.80
N ASP A 404 -16.75 -2.41 -5.86
CA ASP A 404 -17.72 -1.31 -5.83
C ASP A 404 -17.49 -0.50 -4.57
N THR A 405 -17.31 0.82 -4.69
CA THR A 405 -17.10 1.73 -3.56
C THR A 405 -18.02 2.94 -3.69
N ILE A 406 -18.76 3.23 -2.62
CA ILE A 406 -19.47 4.50 -2.44
C ILE A 406 -18.84 5.18 -1.24
N ALA A 407 -18.37 6.42 -1.42
CA ALA A 407 -17.79 7.23 -0.36
C ALA A 407 -18.38 8.64 -0.41
N GLY A 408 -18.59 9.23 0.76
CA GLY A 408 -19.08 10.59 0.86
C GLY A 408 -18.45 11.35 2.02
N SER A 409 -18.38 12.68 1.89
CA SER A 409 -17.91 13.57 2.94
C SER A 409 -18.79 14.83 3.04
N LEU A 410 -18.85 15.36 4.25
CA LEU A 410 -19.46 16.64 4.58
C LEU A 410 -18.43 17.49 5.33
N ALA A 411 -17.98 18.58 4.73
CA ALA A 411 -17.10 19.56 5.35
C ALA A 411 -17.93 20.78 5.77
N SER A 412 -17.93 21.08 7.07
CA SER A 412 -18.75 22.13 7.69
C SER A 412 -17.89 23.16 8.42
N SER A 413 -18.19 24.42 8.24
CA SER A 413 -17.63 25.55 9.00
C SER A 413 -18.71 26.09 9.96
N PHE A 414 -18.71 25.63 11.21
CA PHE A 414 -19.74 26.04 12.19
C PHE A 414 -19.51 27.44 12.73
N SER A 415 -18.26 27.89 12.75
CA SER A 415 -17.86 29.26 13.10
C SER A 415 -16.51 29.58 12.46
N ALA A 416 -15.99 30.77 12.68
CA ALA A 416 -14.63 31.16 12.25
C ALA A 416 -13.52 30.34 12.93
N THR A 417 -13.84 29.61 14.00
CA THR A 417 -12.87 28.84 14.79
C THR A 417 -13.20 27.36 14.95
N LEU A 418 -14.38 26.91 14.51
CA LEU A 418 -14.82 25.53 14.64
C LEU A 418 -15.22 24.95 13.28
N PHE A 419 -14.53 23.92 12.86
CA PHE A 419 -14.74 23.22 11.60
C PHE A 419 -14.88 21.73 11.84
N ASN A 420 -15.62 21.06 10.97
CA ASN A 420 -15.84 19.61 11.08
C ASN A 420 -15.84 18.97 9.69
N GLU A 421 -15.34 17.75 9.60
CA GLU A 421 -15.42 16.92 8.40
C GLU A 421 -15.88 15.52 8.77
N LEU A 422 -17.11 15.18 8.38
CA LEU A 422 -17.70 13.85 8.49
C LEU A 422 -17.51 13.08 7.20
N ARG A 423 -17.14 11.79 7.28
CA ARG A 423 -16.96 10.90 6.12
C ARG A 423 -17.56 9.53 6.37
N GLY A 424 -18.02 8.91 5.29
CA GLY A 424 -18.54 7.58 5.29
C GLY A 424 -18.18 6.82 4.02
N GLN A 425 -18.02 5.50 4.13
CA GLN A 425 -17.76 4.62 2.99
C GLN A 425 -18.48 3.30 3.16
N TYR A 426 -18.98 2.80 2.04
CA TYR A 426 -19.28 1.39 1.83
C TYR A 426 -18.48 0.89 0.64
N ALA A 427 -17.75 -0.22 0.80
CA ALA A 427 -17.05 -0.87 -0.28
C ALA A 427 -17.34 -2.38 -0.27
N LYS A 428 -17.37 -2.99 -1.47
CA LYS A 428 -17.45 -4.43 -1.65
C LYS A 428 -16.41 -4.88 -2.65
N ASP A 429 -15.50 -5.73 -2.19
CA ASP A 429 -14.52 -6.42 -3.03
C ASP A 429 -14.91 -7.90 -3.14
N SER A 430 -14.80 -8.47 -4.34
CA SER A 430 -15.00 -9.89 -4.63
C SER A 430 -13.87 -10.36 -5.53
N GLU A 431 -13.12 -11.37 -5.07
CA GLU A 431 -11.89 -11.83 -5.72
C GLU A 431 -11.88 -13.37 -5.88
N PRO A 432 -12.77 -13.97 -6.72
CA PRO A 432 -12.70 -15.38 -7.04
C PRO A 432 -11.52 -15.70 -7.96
N GLY A 433 -10.88 -16.85 -7.72
CA GLY A 433 -9.87 -17.46 -8.58
C GLY A 433 -10.30 -18.86 -9.01
N LEU A 434 -10.25 -19.13 -10.30
CA LEU A 434 -10.69 -20.39 -10.91
C LEU A 434 -9.49 -21.17 -11.44
N ALA A 435 -9.55 -22.51 -11.42
CA ALA A 435 -8.51 -23.35 -11.98
C ALA A 435 -8.77 -23.67 -13.45
N ASN A 436 -7.72 -23.80 -14.27
CA ASN A 436 -7.81 -24.25 -15.67
C ASN A 436 -7.87 -25.78 -15.81
N SER A 437 -7.39 -26.53 -14.83
CA SER A 437 -7.35 -27.99 -14.86
C SER A 437 -8.20 -28.63 -13.77
N ALA A 438 -8.73 -29.81 -14.05
CA ALA A 438 -9.36 -30.68 -13.06
C ALA A 438 -8.36 -31.64 -12.38
N ASN A 439 -7.20 -31.86 -13.00
CA ASN A 439 -6.16 -32.74 -12.44
C ASN A 439 -5.49 -32.12 -11.22
N PRO A 440 -5.01 -32.92 -10.26
CA PRO A 440 -4.20 -32.40 -9.16
C PRO A 440 -2.90 -31.78 -9.66
N GLU A 441 -2.27 -30.97 -8.82
CA GLU A 441 -0.97 -30.41 -9.10
C GLU A 441 0.10 -31.53 -9.24
N GLY A 442 0.94 -31.41 -10.25
CA GLY A 442 2.06 -32.30 -10.47
C GLY A 442 3.35 -31.50 -10.66
N ILE A 443 4.22 -31.48 -9.65
CA ILE A 443 5.53 -30.82 -9.68
C ILE A 443 6.55 -31.87 -10.18
N VAL A 444 7.00 -31.73 -11.42
CA VAL A 444 7.98 -32.63 -12.00
C VAL A 444 9.37 -32.03 -11.88
N GLN A 445 10.26 -32.76 -11.23
CA GLN A 445 11.66 -32.37 -11.04
C GLN A 445 12.60 -33.22 -11.89
N GLN A 446 13.80 -32.74 -12.07
CA GLN A 446 14.94 -33.49 -12.62
C GLN A 446 16.23 -32.92 -12.02
N GLY A 447 17.03 -33.80 -11.39
CA GLY A 447 18.24 -33.36 -10.70
C GLY A 447 17.98 -32.34 -9.56
N GLY A 448 16.85 -32.49 -8.85
CA GLY A 448 16.45 -31.59 -7.77
C GLY A 448 15.81 -30.24 -8.22
N GLN A 449 15.78 -29.96 -9.54
CA GLN A 449 15.18 -28.73 -10.08
C GLN A 449 13.80 -29.01 -10.68
N THR A 450 12.84 -28.13 -10.45
CA THR A 450 11.51 -28.18 -11.08
C THR A 450 11.66 -27.89 -12.57
N VAL A 451 11.31 -28.86 -13.40
CA VAL A 451 11.33 -28.72 -14.87
C VAL A 451 9.99 -28.31 -15.43
N LEU A 452 8.87 -28.77 -14.83
CA LEU A 452 7.53 -28.35 -15.20
C LEU A 452 6.55 -28.64 -14.06
N THR A 453 5.63 -27.71 -13.82
CA THR A 453 4.46 -27.91 -12.95
C THR A 453 3.20 -27.97 -13.82
N ILE A 454 2.42 -29.03 -13.66
CA ILE A 454 1.20 -29.33 -14.43
C ILE A 454 0.00 -29.47 -13.51
N GLY A 455 -1.22 -29.63 -14.08
CA GLY A 455 -2.45 -29.72 -13.31
C GLY A 455 -2.81 -28.40 -12.65
N ARG A 456 -3.89 -28.37 -11.86
CA ARG A 456 -4.36 -27.13 -11.20
C ARG A 456 -3.36 -26.66 -10.14
N ASN A 457 -3.27 -25.36 -9.94
CA ASN A 457 -2.50 -24.88 -8.80
C ASN A 457 -3.22 -25.19 -7.47
N SER A 458 -2.42 -25.34 -6.42
CA SER A 458 -2.89 -25.70 -5.08
C SER A 458 -3.80 -24.65 -4.41
N PHE A 459 -3.92 -23.44 -4.97
CA PHE A 459 -4.74 -22.35 -4.42
C PHE A 459 -6.13 -22.24 -5.03
N SER A 460 -6.39 -22.85 -6.19
CA SER A 460 -7.65 -22.69 -6.93
C SER A 460 -8.51 -23.95 -6.93
N PRO A 461 -9.86 -23.81 -6.92
CA PRO A 461 -10.60 -22.55 -6.86
C PRO A 461 -10.54 -21.90 -5.48
N ARG A 462 -10.65 -20.58 -5.43
CA ARG A 462 -10.66 -19.78 -4.21
C ARG A 462 -11.64 -18.63 -4.31
N GLU A 463 -12.05 -18.05 -3.20
CA GLU A 463 -12.85 -16.81 -3.18
C GLU A 463 -12.53 -15.99 -1.94
N THR A 464 -12.38 -14.68 -2.12
CA THR A 464 -12.36 -13.72 -1.01
C THR A 464 -13.37 -12.63 -1.32
N THR A 465 -14.28 -12.37 -0.39
CA THR A 465 -15.24 -11.26 -0.46
C THR A 465 -15.12 -10.43 0.80
N ILE A 466 -14.95 -9.11 0.63
CA ILE A 466 -14.84 -8.14 1.72
C ILE A 466 -15.96 -7.11 1.56
N LYS A 467 -16.75 -6.90 2.62
CA LYS A 467 -17.67 -5.77 2.71
C LYS A 467 -17.17 -4.84 3.80
N ARG A 468 -16.79 -3.64 3.41
CA ARG A 468 -16.26 -2.61 4.30
C ARG A 468 -17.30 -1.54 4.59
N TYR A 469 -17.37 -1.17 5.85
CA TYR A 469 -18.13 -0.02 6.33
C TYR A 469 -17.17 0.88 7.11
N GLN A 470 -17.02 2.13 6.68
CA GLN A 470 -16.21 3.14 7.38
C GLN A 470 -17.08 4.31 7.79
N ALA A 471 -16.83 4.82 8.99
CA ALA A 471 -17.34 6.10 9.46
C ALA A 471 -16.19 6.85 10.16
N ALA A 472 -16.05 8.12 9.83
CA ALA A 472 -14.92 8.90 10.30
C ALA A 472 -15.32 10.39 10.41
N ASP A 473 -14.84 11.09 11.46
CA ASP A 473 -15.14 12.51 11.69
C ASP A 473 -13.92 13.25 12.27
N THR A 474 -13.67 14.49 11.92
CA THR A 474 -12.61 15.36 12.44
C THR A 474 -13.16 16.71 12.80
N ALA A 475 -13.02 17.11 14.05
CA ALA A 475 -13.22 18.48 14.49
C ALA A 475 -11.90 19.22 14.51
N THR A 476 -11.85 20.41 13.92
CA THR A 476 -10.70 21.33 13.97
C THR A 476 -11.11 22.59 14.71
N VAL A 477 -10.34 22.95 15.75
CA VAL A 477 -10.57 24.13 16.59
C VAL A 477 -9.38 25.06 16.51
N LEU A 478 -9.60 26.30 16.07
CA LEU A 478 -8.59 27.35 16.07
C LEU A 478 -8.69 28.16 17.37
N SER A 479 -7.57 28.28 18.10
CA SER A 479 -7.51 29.04 19.36
C SER A 479 -6.18 29.77 19.50
N GLY A 480 -6.15 31.05 19.17
CA GLY A 480 -4.93 31.85 19.16
C GLY A 480 -3.90 31.28 18.19
N ASN A 481 -2.74 30.82 18.68
CA ASN A 481 -1.67 30.24 17.87
C ASN A 481 -1.76 28.69 17.78
N HIS A 482 -2.86 28.09 18.24
CA HIS A 482 -3.08 26.65 18.23
C HIS A 482 -4.12 26.24 17.21
N THR A 483 -3.87 25.14 16.52
CA THR A 483 -4.84 24.44 15.69
C THR A 483 -4.99 23.02 16.25
N PHE A 484 -6.04 22.83 17.05
CA PHE A 484 -6.37 21.54 17.62
C PHE A 484 -7.17 20.71 16.61
N LYS A 485 -6.81 19.46 16.44
CA LYS A 485 -7.63 18.46 15.75
C LYS A 485 -7.93 17.32 16.70
N VAL A 486 -9.18 16.93 16.80
CA VAL A 486 -9.64 15.78 17.58
C VAL A 486 -10.42 14.88 16.69
N GLY A 487 -10.19 13.58 16.88
CA GLY A 487 -10.81 12.74 15.95
C GLY A 487 -10.97 11.24 16.30
N PHE A 488 -11.90 10.51 15.56
CA PHE A 488 -12.19 9.07 15.68
C PHE A 488 -12.44 8.46 14.29
N ASP A 489 -12.01 7.21 14.06
CA ASP A 489 -12.20 6.45 12.83
C ASP A 489 -12.63 5.01 13.17
N TYR A 490 -13.71 4.55 12.57
CA TYR A 490 -14.24 3.21 12.68
C TYR A 490 -14.30 2.53 11.34
N ASN A 491 -13.70 1.34 11.25
CA ASN A 491 -13.85 0.41 10.13
C ASN A 491 -14.42 -0.91 10.62
N LYS A 492 -15.33 -1.45 9.84
CA LYS A 492 -15.84 -2.82 9.97
C LYS A 492 -15.70 -3.51 8.63
N ASP A 493 -14.97 -4.63 8.61
CA ASP A 493 -14.86 -5.51 7.46
C ASP A 493 -15.52 -6.86 7.75
N ASP A 494 -16.59 -7.17 7.01
CA ASP A 494 -17.20 -8.49 6.98
C ASP A 494 -16.52 -9.27 5.84
N ILE A 495 -15.77 -10.31 6.20
CA ILE A 495 -14.91 -11.06 5.28
C ILE A 495 -15.42 -12.49 5.15
N LEU A 496 -15.66 -12.94 3.94
CA LEU A 496 -15.78 -14.34 3.57
C LEU A 496 -14.51 -14.76 2.84
N ASN A 497 -13.84 -15.76 3.35
CA ASN A 497 -12.70 -16.38 2.69
C ASN A 497 -12.94 -17.88 2.50
N PHE A 498 -12.89 -18.32 1.26
CA PHE A 498 -12.82 -19.72 0.85
C PHE A 498 -11.45 -19.99 0.25
N PHE A 499 -10.64 -20.73 0.97
CA PHE A 499 -9.28 -21.03 0.56
C PHE A 499 -8.96 -22.52 0.77
N PRO A 500 -9.28 -23.36 -0.23
CA PRO A 500 -9.08 -24.81 -0.15
C PRO A 500 -7.65 -25.21 -0.55
N GLY A 501 -6.62 -24.59 0.04
CA GLY A 501 -5.23 -24.88 -0.26
C GLY A 501 -4.91 -26.38 -0.17
N ASN A 502 -4.40 -26.97 -1.24
CA ASN A 502 -4.05 -28.41 -1.37
C ASN A 502 -5.23 -29.42 -1.26
N PHE A 503 -6.49 -28.97 -1.27
CA PHE A 503 -7.64 -29.91 -1.20
C PHE A 503 -7.71 -30.87 -2.39
N TYR A 504 -7.16 -30.45 -3.51
CA TYR A 504 -7.15 -31.23 -4.75
C TYR A 504 -5.86 -32.04 -4.97
N GLY A 505 -5.00 -32.08 -3.95
CA GLY A 505 -3.74 -32.82 -3.97
C GLY A 505 -2.62 -32.14 -4.77
N SER A 506 -1.41 -32.30 -4.27
CA SER A 506 -0.18 -31.84 -4.91
C SER A 506 0.85 -32.97 -4.88
N TYR A 507 1.30 -33.39 -6.05
CA TYR A 507 2.30 -34.43 -6.24
C TYR A 507 3.68 -33.83 -6.53
N THR A 508 4.74 -34.42 -5.99
CA THR A 508 6.12 -34.11 -6.35
C THR A 508 6.79 -35.36 -6.91
N PHE A 509 7.35 -35.28 -8.11
CA PHE A 509 8.10 -36.33 -8.77
C PHE A 509 9.56 -35.91 -8.85
N SER A 510 10.49 -36.73 -8.34
CA SER A 510 11.92 -36.41 -8.32
C SER A 510 12.59 -36.57 -9.68
N SER A 511 11.90 -37.18 -10.67
CA SER A 511 12.39 -37.33 -12.04
C SER A 511 11.25 -37.44 -13.05
N ILE A 512 11.56 -37.18 -14.31
CA ILE A 512 10.64 -37.36 -15.44
C ILE A 512 10.22 -38.84 -15.57
N ALA A 513 11.10 -39.77 -15.28
CA ALA A 513 10.79 -41.21 -15.25
C ALA A 513 9.75 -41.53 -14.17
N ASN A 514 9.93 -40.99 -12.95
CA ASN A 514 9.00 -41.24 -11.86
C ASN A 514 7.62 -40.60 -12.14
N PHE A 515 7.57 -39.48 -12.85
CA PHE A 515 6.31 -38.94 -13.35
C PHE A 515 5.62 -39.91 -14.33
N ASN A 516 6.35 -40.49 -15.26
CA ASN A 516 5.78 -41.50 -16.18
C ASN A 516 5.22 -42.72 -15.46
N LYS A 517 5.95 -43.24 -14.48
CA LYS A 517 5.52 -44.37 -13.64
C LYS A 517 4.39 -44.04 -12.70
N GLY A 518 4.03 -42.76 -12.51
CA GLY A 518 3.06 -42.32 -11.50
C GLY A 518 3.55 -42.57 -10.07
N THR A 519 4.84 -42.62 -9.81
CA THR A 519 5.49 -42.87 -8.51
C THR A 519 6.03 -41.56 -7.92
N PRO A 520 5.22 -40.80 -7.18
CA PRO A 520 5.68 -39.56 -6.56
C PRO A 520 6.60 -39.84 -5.36
N THR A 521 7.50 -38.90 -5.08
CA THR A 521 8.28 -38.90 -3.84
C THR A 521 7.48 -38.35 -2.68
N ARG A 522 6.52 -37.48 -2.95
CA ARG A 522 5.63 -36.83 -1.97
C ARG A 522 4.27 -36.55 -2.57
N TYR A 523 3.24 -36.73 -1.77
CA TYR A 523 1.89 -36.29 -2.05
C TYR A 523 1.34 -35.53 -0.86
N LEU A 524 0.87 -34.32 -1.09
CA LEU A 524 0.29 -33.42 -0.09
C LEU A 524 -1.20 -33.25 -0.37
N GLN A 525 -2.05 -33.48 0.61
CA GLN A 525 -3.48 -33.19 0.50
C GLN A 525 -4.03 -32.62 1.81
N ALA A 526 -4.91 -31.64 1.69
CA ALA A 526 -5.69 -31.09 2.79
C ALA A 526 -7.11 -31.69 2.78
N PHE A 527 -7.65 -31.98 3.96
CA PHE A 527 -8.95 -32.59 4.16
C PHE A 527 -9.82 -31.73 5.06
N PRO A 528 -11.10 -31.46 4.72
CA PRO A 528 -12.02 -30.82 5.63
C PRO A 528 -12.35 -31.73 6.81
N GLY A 529 -12.38 -31.19 8.01
CA GLY A 529 -12.82 -31.91 9.20
C GLY A 529 -14.32 -32.22 9.19
N PRO A 530 -14.75 -33.40 9.65
CA PRO A 530 -16.15 -33.74 9.69
C PRO A 530 -17.00 -32.75 10.51
N GLY A 531 -18.08 -32.23 9.93
CA GLY A 531 -18.99 -31.31 10.62
C GLY A 531 -18.46 -29.92 10.87
N THR A 532 -17.32 -29.55 10.24
CA THR A 532 -16.70 -28.22 10.33
C THR A 532 -16.98 -27.35 9.10
N SER A 533 -16.58 -26.08 9.15
CA SER A 533 -16.63 -25.18 7.98
C SER A 533 -15.56 -25.51 6.92
N GLY A 534 -14.63 -26.41 7.23
CA GLY A 534 -13.52 -26.75 6.35
C GLY A 534 -12.68 -25.52 5.99
N PRO A 535 -12.49 -25.24 4.67
CA PRO A 535 -11.67 -24.12 4.20
C PRO A 535 -12.37 -22.76 4.24
N PHE A 536 -13.64 -22.70 4.70
CA PHE A 536 -14.37 -21.44 4.82
C PHE A 536 -14.05 -20.76 6.15
N THR A 537 -13.68 -19.49 6.09
CA THR A 537 -13.42 -18.67 7.27
C THR A 537 -14.02 -17.27 7.14
N ASN A 538 -14.31 -16.66 8.29
CA ASN A 538 -14.80 -15.29 8.38
C ASN A 538 -13.90 -14.48 9.33
N PRO A 539 -12.66 -14.14 8.94
CA PRO A 539 -11.75 -13.39 9.78
C PRO A 539 -12.12 -11.88 9.77
N ASN A 540 -13.34 -11.60 10.24
CA ASN A 540 -13.91 -10.26 10.28
C ASN A 540 -13.09 -9.36 11.18
N LEU A 541 -12.97 -8.08 10.78
CA LEU A 541 -12.25 -7.06 11.52
C LEU A 541 -13.17 -5.94 11.96
N ARG A 542 -12.89 -5.39 13.14
CA ARG A 542 -13.37 -4.09 13.59
C ARG A 542 -12.15 -3.28 14.02
N GLU A 543 -12.02 -2.10 13.48
CA GLU A 543 -10.91 -1.22 13.80
C GLU A 543 -11.45 0.08 14.38
N TYR A 544 -10.89 0.46 15.50
CA TYR A 544 -11.23 1.70 16.20
C TYR A 544 -9.97 2.53 16.32
N ALA A 545 -10.08 3.81 16.04
CA ALA A 545 -8.98 4.72 16.27
C ALA A 545 -9.49 6.07 16.78
N ALA A 546 -8.72 6.65 17.69
CA ALA A 546 -8.97 7.99 18.20
C ALA A 546 -7.66 8.77 18.24
N PHE A 547 -7.72 10.09 18.02
CA PHE A 547 -6.55 10.93 18.12
C PHE A 547 -6.85 12.33 18.61
N VAL A 548 -5.80 12.98 19.12
CA VAL A 548 -5.75 14.40 19.35
C VAL A 548 -4.39 14.92 18.86
N SER A 549 -4.39 16.06 18.20
CA SER A 549 -3.18 16.75 17.78
C SER A 549 -3.32 18.26 17.92
N ASP A 550 -2.18 18.93 18.05
CA ASP A 550 -2.05 20.36 18.10
C ASP A 550 -0.92 20.82 17.18
N GLU A 551 -1.21 21.75 16.32
CA GLU A 551 -0.22 22.56 15.61
C GLU A 551 -0.10 23.88 16.38
N TRP A 552 0.98 24.04 17.12
CA TRP A 552 1.26 25.21 17.93
C TRP A 552 2.34 26.09 17.30
N ARG A 553 1.97 27.26 16.86
CA ARG A 553 2.88 28.30 16.37
C ARG A 553 3.46 29.05 17.56
N ILE A 554 4.53 28.50 18.13
CA ILE A 554 5.23 29.06 19.32
C ILE A 554 5.74 30.45 19.00
N PHE A 555 6.37 30.59 17.83
CA PHE A 555 6.83 31.87 17.26
C PHE A 555 6.43 31.95 15.78
N PRO A 556 6.44 33.16 15.18
CA PRO A 556 6.13 33.29 13.74
C PRO A 556 6.98 32.41 12.82
N ASN A 557 8.15 31.98 13.28
CA ASN A 557 9.13 31.17 12.54
C ASN A 557 9.38 29.79 13.16
N LEU A 558 8.58 29.37 14.16
CA LEU A 558 8.71 28.06 14.79
C LEU A 558 7.35 27.45 15.09
N THR A 559 7.06 26.32 14.46
CA THR A 559 5.85 25.53 14.68
C THR A 559 6.21 24.18 15.31
N LEU A 560 5.49 23.81 16.37
CA LEU A 560 5.49 22.50 17.00
C LEU A 560 4.23 21.75 16.59
N ASN A 561 4.40 20.56 16.05
CA ASN A 561 3.32 19.61 15.76
C ASN A 561 3.39 18.48 16.78
N ALA A 562 2.38 18.29 17.60
CA ALA A 562 2.33 17.23 18.59
C ALA A 562 0.98 16.51 18.55
N GLY A 563 0.98 15.20 18.74
CA GLY A 563 -0.26 14.44 18.79
C GLY A 563 -0.10 13.05 19.35
N VAL A 564 -1.21 12.47 19.73
CA VAL A 564 -1.32 11.10 20.19
C VAL A 564 -2.47 10.43 19.46
N ARG A 565 -2.24 9.22 19.00
CA ARG A 565 -3.27 8.35 18.40
C ARG A 565 -3.33 7.03 19.16
N TYR A 566 -4.50 6.46 19.28
CA TYR A 566 -4.76 5.11 19.74
C TYR A 566 -5.39 4.32 18.59
N ASP A 567 -4.86 3.14 18.30
CA ASP A 567 -5.41 2.20 17.31
C ASP A 567 -5.75 0.87 17.97
N LEU A 568 -6.93 0.31 17.68
CA LEU A 568 -7.35 -1.01 18.13
C LEU A 568 -7.86 -1.81 16.93
N GLN A 569 -7.24 -2.96 16.66
CA GLN A 569 -7.69 -3.94 15.69
C GLN A 569 -8.33 -5.11 16.44
N ASP A 570 -9.67 -5.21 16.42
CA ASP A 570 -10.44 -6.27 17.03
C ASP A 570 -10.80 -7.33 15.99
N VAL A 571 -10.42 -8.58 16.24
CA VAL A 571 -10.56 -9.70 15.31
C VAL A 571 -11.66 -10.63 15.80
N HIS A 572 -12.51 -11.10 14.87
CA HIS A 572 -13.48 -12.13 15.19
C HIS A 572 -12.79 -13.40 15.68
N GLN A 573 -13.20 -13.89 16.87
CA GLN A 573 -12.57 -15.05 17.50
C GLN A 573 -13.02 -16.35 16.81
N PRO A 574 -12.07 -17.28 16.55
CA PRO A 574 -12.43 -18.63 16.09
C PRO A 574 -13.27 -19.37 17.13
N SER A 575 -14.12 -20.30 16.68
CA SER A 575 -15.00 -21.06 17.57
C SER A 575 -14.51 -22.47 17.88
N VAL A 576 -13.43 -22.93 17.24
CA VAL A 576 -12.98 -24.33 17.28
C VAL A 576 -11.64 -24.45 17.99
N GLN A 577 -11.64 -25.10 19.16
CA GLN A 577 -10.42 -25.47 19.89
C GLN A 577 -9.97 -26.86 19.48
N ASN A 578 -8.71 -27.00 19.11
CA ASN A 578 -8.06 -28.31 18.99
C ASN A 578 -7.89 -28.91 20.38
N PRO A 579 -8.46 -30.11 20.64
CA PRO A 579 -8.47 -30.71 21.97
C PRO A 579 -7.13 -31.41 22.35
N ASP A 580 -6.10 -31.32 21.50
CA ASP A 580 -4.83 -32.00 21.77
C ASP A 580 -4.21 -31.52 23.07
N ALA A 581 -3.88 -32.48 23.95
CA ALA A 581 -3.41 -32.18 25.30
C ALA A 581 -2.02 -31.47 25.32
N GLN A 582 -1.16 -31.75 24.34
CA GLN A 582 0.15 -31.10 24.25
C GLN A 582 0.01 -29.63 23.83
N LEU A 583 -0.88 -29.32 22.88
CA LEU A 583 -1.19 -27.94 22.51
C LEU A 583 -1.75 -27.15 23.70
N LEU A 584 -2.72 -27.73 24.40
CA LEU A 584 -3.34 -27.09 25.57
C LEU A 584 -2.34 -26.84 26.69
N ALA A 585 -1.46 -27.82 26.97
CA ALA A 585 -0.41 -27.68 27.98
C ALA A 585 0.63 -26.59 27.62
N ALA A 586 0.88 -26.39 26.33
CA ALA A 586 1.75 -25.33 25.82
C ALA A 586 1.06 -23.96 25.73
N GLY A 587 -0.23 -23.86 26.12
CA GLY A 587 -0.99 -22.62 25.99
C GLY A 587 -1.39 -22.24 24.57
N LEU A 588 -1.20 -23.13 23.59
CA LEU A 588 -1.53 -22.90 22.19
C LEU A 588 -3.04 -23.11 21.96
N ARG A 589 -3.74 -21.99 21.80
CA ARG A 589 -5.19 -21.95 21.65
C ARG A 589 -5.56 -21.71 20.19
N THR A 590 -6.42 -22.59 19.62
CA THR A 590 -6.93 -22.43 18.24
C THR A 590 -8.30 -21.76 18.19
N ASP A 591 -8.96 -21.57 19.33
CA ASP A 591 -10.22 -20.85 19.50
C ASP A 591 -10.04 -19.38 19.92
N ARG A 592 -8.79 -18.90 20.00
CA ARG A 592 -8.50 -17.55 20.45
C ARG A 592 -7.38 -16.92 19.63
N ILE A 593 -7.58 -15.66 19.27
CA ILE A 593 -6.60 -14.77 18.64
C ILE A 593 -6.33 -13.61 19.61
N ALA A 594 -5.06 -13.31 19.86
CA ALA A 594 -4.69 -12.18 20.70
C ALA A 594 -5.16 -10.85 20.09
N THR A 595 -5.73 -9.97 20.90
CA THR A 595 -6.06 -8.60 20.54
C THR A 595 -5.08 -7.67 21.24
N ASP A 596 -4.27 -6.97 20.46
CA ASP A 596 -3.32 -5.98 20.98
C ASP A 596 -4.07 -4.69 21.35
N LYS A 597 -3.99 -4.28 22.62
CA LYS A 597 -4.76 -3.15 23.18
C LYS A 597 -3.86 -1.98 23.61
N ASN A 598 -2.55 -2.06 23.37
CA ASN A 598 -1.60 -1.08 23.89
C ASN A 598 -1.04 -0.13 22.80
N ASN A 599 -1.68 -0.03 21.67
CA ASN A 599 -1.22 0.70 20.48
C ASN A 599 -1.38 2.23 20.64
N ILE A 600 -0.63 2.81 21.55
CA ILE A 600 -0.57 4.27 21.76
C ILE A 600 0.59 4.82 20.93
N ALA A 601 0.28 5.75 20.03
CA ALA A 601 1.15 6.29 18.99
C ALA A 601 1.42 7.79 19.19
N PRO A 602 2.32 8.21 20.10
CA PRO A 602 2.74 9.60 20.24
C PRO A 602 3.58 10.03 19.02
N ARG A 603 3.39 11.27 18.61
CA ARG A 603 4.11 11.91 17.51
C ARG A 603 4.44 13.34 17.87
N ILE A 604 5.65 13.78 17.54
CA ILE A 604 6.12 15.14 17.76
C ILE A 604 7.00 15.56 16.60
N GLY A 605 6.87 16.79 16.16
CA GLY A 605 7.69 17.34 15.10
C GLY A 605 7.79 18.86 15.20
N ILE A 606 8.87 19.39 14.66
CA ILE A 606 9.11 20.82 14.58
C ILE A 606 9.37 21.24 13.13
N ALA A 607 8.92 22.45 12.80
CA ALA A 607 9.28 23.17 11.60
C ALA A 607 9.79 24.55 12.02
N TRP A 608 11.02 24.88 11.62
CA TRP A 608 11.70 26.12 12.00
C TRP A 608 12.28 26.83 10.78
N THR A 609 11.91 28.09 10.60
CA THR A 609 12.47 28.97 9.58
C THR A 609 13.48 29.92 10.22
N PRO A 610 14.80 29.62 10.21
CA PRO A 610 15.82 30.33 10.99
C PRO A 610 15.85 31.85 10.75
N LYS A 611 15.60 32.26 9.53
CA LYS A 611 15.61 33.69 9.13
C LYS A 611 14.21 34.32 9.10
N GLY A 612 13.16 33.55 9.27
CA GLY A 612 11.76 34.02 9.17
C GLY A 612 11.35 34.47 7.75
N ASP A 613 12.15 34.16 6.73
CA ASP A 613 11.89 34.51 5.33
C ASP A 613 11.23 33.39 4.51
N ASP A 614 10.87 32.28 5.16
CA ASP A 614 10.26 31.06 4.59
C ASP A 614 11.09 30.43 3.43
N ARG A 615 12.37 30.85 3.24
CA ARG A 615 13.27 30.32 2.22
C ARG A 615 14.06 29.11 2.70
N THR A 616 14.24 28.98 4.00
CA THR A 616 14.94 27.84 4.61
C THR A 616 14.09 27.29 5.72
N VAL A 617 13.78 25.99 5.69
CA VAL A 617 13.05 25.28 6.73
C VAL A 617 13.88 24.13 7.24
N VAL A 618 14.07 24.07 8.56
CA VAL A 618 14.64 22.94 9.27
C VAL A 618 13.49 22.16 9.89
N ARG A 619 13.44 20.84 9.61
CA ARG A 619 12.41 19.95 10.16
C ARG A 619 13.07 18.85 10.96
N ALA A 620 12.43 18.48 12.06
CA ALA A 620 12.74 17.25 12.79
C ALA A 620 11.44 16.62 13.31
N GLY A 621 11.42 15.30 13.35
CA GLY A 621 10.25 14.59 13.81
C GLY A 621 10.59 13.25 14.42
N TYR A 622 9.77 12.84 15.39
CA TYR A 622 9.79 11.53 16.01
C TYR A 622 8.37 11.03 16.20
N GLY A 623 8.15 9.74 15.95
CA GLY A 623 6.83 9.16 16.14
C GLY A 623 6.85 7.65 16.26
N ILE A 624 5.80 7.15 16.91
CA ILE A 624 5.45 5.73 16.95
C ILE A 624 4.21 5.54 16.09
N PHE A 625 4.24 4.49 15.28
CA PHE A 625 3.19 4.16 14.33
C PHE A 625 2.88 2.67 14.42
N TYR A 626 1.61 2.30 14.29
CA TYR A 626 1.20 0.91 14.28
C TYR A 626 0.66 0.53 12.90
N GLY A 627 1.14 -0.61 12.40
CA GLY A 627 0.67 -1.21 11.16
C GLY A 627 -0.52 -2.13 11.43
N ARG A 628 -1.30 -2.37 10.37
CA ARG A 628 -2.38 -3.35 10.36
C ARG A 628 -1.79 -4.75 10.16
N THR A 629 -2.31 -5.76 10.87
CA THR A 629 -2.06 -7.17 10.55
C THR A 629 -3.10 -7.63 9.51
N PRO A 630 -2.68 -8.15 8.35
CA PRO A 630 -3.60 -8.69 7.34
C PRO A 630 -4.45 -9.84 7.88
N SER A 631 -5.75 -9.84 7.63
CA SER A 631 -6.65 -10.85 8.22
C SER A 631 -6.52 -12.24 7.58
N ILE A 632 -5.76 -12.39 6.49
CA ILE A 632 -5.37 -13.68 5.94
C ILE A 632 -4.60 -14.54 6.97
N VAL A 633 -3.76 -13.91 7.81
CA VAL A 633 -3.05 -14.58 8.91
C VAL A 633 -4.03 -15.24 9.88
N TYR A 634 -5.06 -14.49 10.28
CA TYR A 634 -6.11 -14.96 11.19
C TYR A 634 -6.99 -16.03 10.53
N GLY A 635 -7.34 -15.83 9.25
CA GLY A 635 -8.10 -16.82 8.47
C GLY A 635 -7.38 -18.16 8.35
N THR A 636 -6.07 -18.14 8.11
CA THR A 636 -5.24 -19.34 8.00
C THR A 636 -5.12 -20.10 9.32
N ALA A 637 -4.85 -19.40 10.42
CA ALA A 637 -4.80 -20.02 11.75
C ALA A 637 -6.16 -20.59 12.15
N THR A 638 -7.28 -19.99 11.71
CA THR A 638 -8.64 -20.48 11.96
C THR A 638 -8.95 -21.73 11.15
N SER A 639 -8.60 -21.76 9.84
CA SER A 639 -8.90 -22.92 8.99
C SER A 639 -7.98 -24.10 9.25
N ASN A 640 -6.66 -23.85 9.31
CA ASN A 640 -5.65 -24.92 9.38
C ASN A 640 -5.27 -25.29 10.83
N ASN A 641 -6.25 -25.35 11.71
CA ASN A 641 -6.10 -25.64 13.13
C ASN A 641 -6.02 -27.15 13.47
N GLY A 642 -5.98 -28.03 12.46
CA GLY A 642 -5.97 -29.49 12.62
C GLY A 642 -7.32 -30.12 12.88
N ILE A 643 -8.39 -29.32 13.07
CA ILE A 643 -9.77 -29.75 13.22
C ILE A 643 -10.62 -29.33 12.02
N ASN A 644 -10.58 -28.04 11.63
CA ASN A 644 -11.32 -27.55 10.46
C ASN A 644 -10.70 -28.08 9.17
N VAL A 645 -9.38 -28.06 9.08
CA VAL A 645 -8.59 -28.60 7.97
C VAL A 645 -7.40 -29.38 8.52
N GLN A 646 -7.18 -30.58 7.98
CA GLN A 646 -6.01 -31.40 8.23
C GLN A 646 -5.17 -31.47 6.96
N THR A 647 -3.98 -30.92 6.96
CA THR A 647 -3.05 -31.00 5.84
C THR A 647 -2.02 -32.10 6.12
N ILE A 648 -2.01 -33.14 5.26
CA ILE A 648 -1.22 -34.37 5.46
C ILE A 648 -0.30 -34.57 4.27
N THR A 649 0.97 -34.87 4.58
CA THR A 649 1.97 -35.28 3.61
C THR A 649 2.12 -36.78 3.62
N PHE A 650 1.88 -37.42 2.48
CA PHE A 650 2.04 -38.86 2.29
C PHE A 650 3.34 -39.13 1.50
N THR A 651 4.01 -40.21 1.82
CA THR A 651 5.23 -40.69 1.14
C THR A 651 5.19 -42.19 0.91
N GLY A 652 5.97 -42.70 -0.02
CA GLY A 652 6.09 -44.14 -0.31
C GLY A 652 4.76 -44.75 -0.73
N THR A 653 4.47 -45.95 -0.21
CA THR A 653 3.26 -46.74 -0.56
C THR A 653 1.96 -46.16 -0.13
N GLN A 654 1.96 -45.10 0.70
CA GLN A 654 0.76 -44.43 1.12
C GLN A 654 0.30 -43.34 0.11
N THR A 655 1.09 -43.07 -0.92
CA THR A 655 0.74 -42.10 -1.96
C THR A 655 -0.22 -42.71 -2.98
N PRO A 656 -1.29 -42.01 -3.39
CA PRO A 656 -2.12 -42.46 -4.49
C PRO A 656 -1.35 -42.34 -5.82
N THR A 657 -1.76 -43.11 -6.84
CA THR A 657 -1.17 -43.02 -8.18
C THR A 657 -1.72 -41.78 -8.91
N TYR A 658 -0.85 -40.93 -9.44
CA TYR A 658 -1.27 -39.74 -10.21
C TYR A 658 -2.11 -40.12 -11.45
N PRO A 659 -3.23 -39.45 -11.74
CA PRO A 659 -3.77 -38.24 -11.09
C PRO A 659 -4.86 -38.48 -10.02
N ALA A 660 -4.96 -39.68 -9.44
CA ALA A 660 -5.96 -39.96 -8.41
C ALA A 660 -5.74 -39.11 -7.15
N VAL A 661 -6.81 -38.76 -6.43
CA VAL A 661 -6.77 -38.07 -5.15
C VAL A 661 -7.64 -38.80 -4.15
N PHE A 662 -7.37 -38.65 -2.86
CA PHE A 662 -8.28 -39.22 -1.85
C PHE A 662 -9.58 -38.43 -1.83
N ALA A 663 -10.71 -39.13 -1.88
CA ALA A 663 -12.06 -38.52 -1.80
C ALA A 663 -12.35 -37.93 -0.40
N GLY A 664 -11.64 -38.37 0.62
CA GLY A 664 -11.70 -37.93 2.00
C GLY A 664 -10.52 -38.45 2.78
N LEU A 665 -10.49 -38.24 4.09
CA LEU A 665 -9.42 -38.69 4.95
C LEU A 665 -9.34 -40.25 4.86
N PRO A 666 -8.19 -40.82 4.45
CA PRO A 666 -8.05 -42.27 4.31
C PRO A 666 -8.31 -43.02 5.65
N THR A 667 -8.99 -44.13 5.58
CA THR A 667 -9.26 -45.01 6.73
C THR A 667 -8.55 -46.34 6.58
N GLY A 668 -8.30 -47.05 7.70
CA GLY A 668 -7.63 -48.36 7.70
C GLY A 668 -6.09 -48.31 7.52
N ILE A 669 -5.50 -47.11 7.55
CA ILE A 669 -4.06 -46.95 7.56
C ILE A 669 -3.65 -46.04 8.72
N THR A 670 -2.41 -46.14 9.19
CA THR A 670 -1.85 -45.13 10.09
C THR A 670 -1.55 -43.88 9.31
N LEU A 671 -2.32 -42.84 9.59
CA LEU A 671 -2.14 -41.55 8.91
C LEU A 671 -0.82 -40.87 9.34
N PRO A 672 -0.11 -40.24 8.40
CA PRO A 672 0.93 -39.30 8.76
C PRO A 672 0.39 -38.16 9.61
N LYS A 673 1.25 -37.57 10.44
CA LYS A 673 0.87 -36.48 11.34
C LYS A 673 0.55 -35.21 10.52
N PRO A 674 -0.51 -34.43 10.89
CA PRO A 674 -0.87 -33.22 10.17
C PRO A 674 0.09 -32.06 10.50
N THR A 675 0.20 -31.13 9.56
CA THR A 675 0.74 -29.78 9.79
C THR A 675 -0.40 -28.83 10.15
N ILE A 676 -0.20 -28.04 11.20
CA ILE A 676 -1.21 -27.06 11.65
C ILE A 676 -0.63 -25.65 11.73
N PHE A 677 -1.53 -24.64 11.76
CA PHE A 677 -1.20 -23.25 12.02
C PHE A 677 -1.84 -22.80 13.34
N VAL A 678 -1.08 -21.99 14.10
CA VAL A 678 -1.51 -21.39 15.35
C VAL A 678 -1.10 -19.92 15.41
N MET A 679 -1.71 -19.17 16.33
CA MET A 679 -1.30 -17.80 16.65
C MET A 679 -0.55 -17.77 17.97
N ASP A 680 0.51 -16.96 18.05
CA ASP A 680 1.17 -16.62 19.29
C ASP A 680 0.14 -16.01 20.26
N PRO A 681 -0.01 -16.56 21.48
CA PRO A 681 -0.92 -16.01 22.51
C PRO A 681 -0.63 -14.55 22.89
N ASN A 682 0.60 -14.08 22.64
CA ASN A 682 1.08 -12.74 22.94
C ASN A 682 1.28 -11.90 21.65
N TYR A 683 0.65 -12.26 20.56
CA TYR A 683 0.78 -11.57 19.29
C TYR A 683 0.46 -10.07 19.41
N GLN A 684 1.34 -9.23 18.88
CA GLN A 684 1.22 -7.77 18.86
C GLN A 684 1.20 -7.24 17.43
N ASN A 685 0.54 -6.09 17.24
CA ASN A 685 0.54 -5.41 15.95
C ASN A 685 1.93 -4.84 15.62
N PRO A 686 2.31 -4.78 14.34
CA PRO A 686 3.58 -4.18 13.92
C PRO A 686 3.74 -2.76 14.44
N LYS A 687 4.83 -2.50 15.18
CA LYS A 687 5.20 -1.21 15.76
C LYS A 687 6.40 -0.62 15.06
N ILE A 688 6.22 0.57 14.51
CA ILE A 688 7.26 1.27 13.75
C ILE A 688 7.62 2.55 14.48
N THR A 689 8.90 2.70 14.83
CA THR A 689 9.46 3.93 15.37
C THR A 689 10.19 4.65 14.26
N GLN A 690 9.85 5.91 14.03
CA GLN A 690 10.49 6.76 13.02
C GLN A 690 11.12 7.97 13.69
N ALA A 691 12.31 8.35 13.24
CA ALA A 691 12.97 9.61 13.60
C ALA A 691 13.55 10.23 12.34
N SER A 692 13.33 11.51 12.13
CA SER A 692 13.80 12.21 10.95
C SER A 692 14.35 13.60 11.27
N ALA A 693 15.28 14.05 10.44
CA ALA A 693 15.76 15.43 10.43
C ALA A 693 16.03 15.84 8.99
N GLY A 694 15.81 17.11 8.67
CA GLY A 694 16.05 17.62 7.32
C GLY A 694 16.10 19.12 7.24
N VAL A 695 16.68 19.58 6.14
CA VAL A 695 16.75 21.00 5.77
C VAL A 695 16.26 21.11 4.33
N GLU A 696 15.35 22.03 4.10
CA GLU A 696 14.93 22.42 2.76
C GLU A 696 15.20 23.90 2.54
N HIS A 697 15.75 24.24 1.36
CA HIS A 697 16.12 25.59 1.00
C HIS A 697 15.64 25.94 -0.41
N ALA A 698 14.94 27.08 -0.54
CA ALA A 698 14.60 27.67 -1.84
C ALA A 698 15.83 28.41 -2.42
N LEU A 699 16.48 27.80 -3.39
CA LEU A 699 17.59 28.39 -4.12
C LEU A 699 17.12 29.61 -4.93
N THR A 700 15.95 29.46 -5.55
CA THR A 700 15.23 30.52 -6.27
C THR A 700 13.74 30.41 -5.94
N PRO A 701 12.87 31.32 -6.34
CA PRO A 701 11.43 31.17 -6.20
C PRO A 701 10.87 29.90 -6.88
N GLU A 702 11.63 29.27 -7.78
CA GLU A 702 11.20 28.13 -8.58
C GLU A 702 11.90 26.82 -8.26
N ILE A 703 13.07 26.90 -7.58
CA ILE A 703 13.94 25.71 -7.33
C ILE A 703 14.19 25.57 -5.83
N SER A 704 13.84 24.40 -5.28
CA SER A 704 14.21 24.01 -3.92
C SER A 704 15.16 22.81 -3.91
N VAL A 705 15.97 22.73 -2.87
CA VAL A 705 16.81 21.59 -2.52
C VAL A 705 16.48 21.16 -1.10
N ALA A 706 16.29 19.86 -0.90
CA ALA A 706 16.05 19.25 0.41
C ALA A 706 17.10 18.17 0.69
N LEU A 707 17.65 18.21 1.88
CA LEU A 707 18.51 17.17 2.45
C LEU A 707 17.79 16.58 3.65
N GLY A 708 17.70 15.26 3.72
CA GLY A 708 17.01 14.57 4.79
C GLY A 708 17.75 13.35 5.28
N TYR A 709 17.54 13.00 6.54
CA TYR A 709 17.92 11.75 7.14
C TYR A 709 16.71 11.11 7.80
N LEU A 710 16.53 9.82 7.59
CA LEU A 710 15.45 9.04 8.14
C LEU A 710 15.99 7.76 8.80
N TYR A 711 15.63 7.57 10.06
CA TYR A 711 15.79 6.34 10.82
C TYR A 711 14.43 5.69 11.03
N VAL A 712 14.31 4.39 10.70
CA VAL A 712 13.10 3.61 10.96
C VAL A 712 13.48 2.30 11.63
N ARG A 713 12.77 1.95 12.70
CA ARG A 713 12.85 0.67 13.39
C ARG A 713 11.49 0.00 13.40
N GLY A 714 11.38 -1.15 12.73
CA GLY A 714 10.24 -2.06 12.87
C GLY A 714 10.47 -3.03 14.02
N ALA A 715 9.47 -3.20 14.87
CA ALA A 715 9.40 -4.19 15.92
C ALA A 715 8.05 -4.88 15.88
N TYR A 716 7.93 -6.07 16.45
CA TYR A 716 6.71 -6.87 16.43
C TYR A 716 6.21 -7.13 15.01
N LEU A 717 7.11 -7.21 14.04
CA LEU A 717 6.74 -7.54 12.66
C LEU A 717 6.35 -9.02 12.59
N THR A 718 5.34 -9.32 11.79
CA THR A 718 4.82 -10.67 11.61
C THR A 718 5.87 -11.58 10.97
N ARG A 719 5.99 -12.79 11.50
CA ARG A 719 6.84 -13.86 11.01
C ARG A 719 6.19 -15.21 11.31
N SER A 720 6.47 -16.21 10.49
CA SER A 720 6.06 -17.60 10.74
C SER A 720 7.26 -18.44 11.11
N THR A 721 7.10 -19.34 12.11
CA THR A 721 8.14 -20.27 12.55
C THR A 721 7.51 -21.62 12.93
N ASP A 722 8.28 -22.71 12.79
CA ASP A 722 7.87 -24.03 13.26
C ASP A 722 8.22 -24.20 14.76
N LEU A 723 7.24 -24.51 15.57
CA LEU A 723 7.44 -24.81 17.01
C LEU A 723 7.81 -26.27 17.28
N ASN A 724 7.72 -27.13 16.26
CA ASN A 724 7.86 -28.57 16.45
C ASN A 724 9.25 -29.09 16.12
N GLU A 725 10.27 -28.27 16.30
CA GLU A 725 11.67 -28.60 16.07
C GLU A 725 12.45 -28.72 17.38
N SER A 726 13.39 -29.67 17.42
CA SER A 726 14.26 -29.84 18.61
C SER A 726 15.57 -30.57 18.27
N GLY A 727 16.51 -30.52 19.24
CA GLY A 727 17.79 -31.20 19.13
C GLY A 727 18.64 -30.65 17.99
N PRO A 728 18.89 -29.31 17.97
CA PRO A 728 19.78 -28.75 16.93
C PRO A 728 21.20 -29.30 17.07
N GLU A 729 21.74 -29.70 15.95
CA GLU A 729 23.14 -30.15 15.82
C GLU A 729 23.82 -29.37 14.69
N VAL A 730 25.09 -29.01 14.89
CA VAL A 730 25.88 -28.36 13.85
C VAL A 730 26.48 -29.43 12.96
N VAL A 731 26.08 -29.45 11.72
CA VAL A 731 26.65 -30.35 10.70
C VAL A 731 27.61 -29.56 9.84
N THR A 732 28.83 -30.10 9.64
CA THR A 732 29.83 -29.52 8.74
C THR A 732 29.95 -30.39 7.49
N THR A 733 29.78 -29.76 6.33
CA THR A 733 29.86 -30.42 5.02
C THR A 733 30.97 -29.80 4.17
N PRO A 734 31.75 -30.63 3.42
CA PRO A 734 32.71 -30.11 2.46
C PRO A 734 32.01 -29.33 1.35
N ILE A 735 32.60 -28.20 0.93
CA ILE A 735 32.16 -27.43 -0.24
C ILE A 735 33.14 -27.68 -1.39
N GLN A 736 32.63 -27.83 -2.60
CA GLN A 736 33.46 -28.02 -3.78
C GLN A 736 34.34 -26.78 -4.01
N GLY A 737 35.63 -26.94 -3.82
CA GLY A 737 36.62 -25.92 -4.11
C GLY A 737 37.20 -25.16 -2.93
N ASP A 738 36.57 -25.09 -1.77
CA ASP A 738 37.02 -24.16 -0.74
C ASP A 738 36.58 -24.48 0.72
N GLY A 739 37.00 -25.62 1.23
CA GLY A 739 36.87 -25.93 2.66
C GLY A 739 35.55 -26.58 3.05
N SER A 740 34.92 -26.12 4.12
CA SER A 740 33.68 -26.69 4.64
C SER A 740 32.68 -25.60 5.07
N ALA A 741 31.39 -25.84 4.89
CA ALA A 741 30.33 -25.04 5.44
C ALA A 741 29.57 -25.76 6.55
N SER A 742 29.06 -25.00 7.50
CA SER A 742 28.27 -25.54 8.60
C SER A 742 26.82 -25.08 8.51
N TYR A 743 25.90 -25.94 8.87
CA TYR A 743 24.48 -25.64 8.97
C TYR A 743 23.87 -26.35 10.19
N ILE A 744 22.70 -25.91 10.62
CA ILE A 744 21.95 -26.54 11.72
C ILE A 744 21.06 -27.64 11.15
N ARG A 745 21.07 -28.83 11.80
CA ARG A 745 20.16 -29.94 11.53
C ARG A 745 19.39 -30.29 12.80
N TYR A 746 18.11 -30.62 12.66
CA TYR A 746 17.22 -31.00 13.75
C TYR A 746 17.08 -32.53 13.82
N ASN A 747 17.66 -33.15 14.84
CA ASN A 747 17.66 -34.61 15.05
C ASN A 747 17.00 -35.04 16.37
N GLY A 748 16.49 -34.07 17.16
CA GLY A 748 15.81 -34.35 18.41
C GLY A 748 14.38 -34.88 18.23
N PRO A 749 13.79 -35.45 19.28
CA PRO A 749 12.40 -35.84 19.28
C PRO A 749 11.51 -34.57 19.17
N ARG A 750 10.55 -34.59 18.27
CA ARG A 750 9.61 -33.47 18.14
C ARG A 750 8.79 -33.26 19.42
N PRO A 751 8.71 -32.03 19.95
CA PRO A 751 8.01 -31.73 21.21
C PRO A 751 6.54 -32.11 21.17
N PHE A 752 5.88 -31.91 20.02
CA PHE A 752 4.45 -32.22 19.82
C PHE A 752 4.34 -33.46 18.95
N THR A 753 4.17 -34.60 19.62
CA THR A 753 4.25 -35.93 18.97
C THR A 753 3.08 -36.24 18.07
N ASN A 754 1.96 -35.50 18.12
CA ASN A 754 0.78 -35.71 17.31
C ASN A 754 0.78 -34.89 16.00
N PHE A 755 1.80 -34.03 15.80
CA PHE A 755 1.89 -33.14 14.66
C PHE A 755 3.21 -33.35 13.90
N ALA A 756 3.20 -33.09 12.60
CA ALA A 756 4.37 -33.00 11.77
C ALA A 756 5.04 -31.64 12.00
N ARG A 757 4.33 -30.56 11.71
CA ARG A 757 4.78 -29.18 11.92
C ARG A 757 3.70 -28.39 12.65
N ILE A 758 4.11 -27.42 13.48
CA ILE A 758 3.23 -26.45 14.12
C ILE A 758 3.74 -25.07 13.75
N ILE A 759 3.12 -24.48 12.73
CA ILE A 759 3.52 -23.18 12.23
C ILE A 759 2.84 -22.09 13.05
N GLU A 760 3.60 -21.35 13.81
CA GLU A 760 3.09 -20.25 14.61
C GLU A 760 3.33 -18.90 13.92
N PHE A 761 2.27 -18.10 13.80
CA PHE A 761 2.39 -16.70 13.45
C PHE A 761 2.80 -15.90 14.68
N GLN A 762 3.98 -15.33 14.64
CA GLN A 762 4.59 -14.57 15.72
C GLN A 762 4.81 -13.11 15.35
N SER A 763 4.83 -12.24 16.35
CA SER A 763 5.28 -10.85 16.24
C SER A 763 6.77 -10.72 16.64
N SER A 764 7.63 -11.61 16.11
CA SER A 764 9.03 -11.77 16.52
C SER A 764 10.04 -11.17 15.54
N ALA A 765 9.59 -10.70 14.37
CA ALA A 765 10.50 -10.09 13.42
C ALA A 765 10.76 -8.61 13.70
N SER A 766 11.90 -8.13 13.22
CA SER A 766 12.31 -6.74 13.34
C SER A 766 13.04 -6.26 12.09
N SER A 767 13.06 -4.94 11.90
CA SER A 767 13.78 -4.29 10.82
C SER A 767 14.44 -2.99 11.29
N LYS A 768 15.47 -2.55 10.58
CA LYS A 768 16.17 -1.29 10.80
C LYS A 768 16.54 -0.67 9.46
N TYR A 769 16.14 0.58 9.27
CA TYR A 769 16.48 1.39 8.11
C TYR A 769 17.23 2.65 8.54
N ASN A 770 18.26 2.99 7.77
CA ASN A 770 18.93 4.28 7.81
C ASN A 770 19.03 4.80 6.38
N GLY A 771 18.56 6.01 6.12
CA GLY A 771 18.59 6.59 4.79
C GLY A 771 18.88 8.08 4.81
N ALA A 772 19.80 8.51 3.96
CA ALA A 772 20.03 9.91 3.61
C ALA A 772 19.42 10.19 2.25
N THR A 773 18.73 11.31 2.11
CA THR A 773 18.04 11.71 0.89
C THR A 773 18.47 13.09 0.44
N LEU A 774 18.61 13.25 -0.87
CA LEU A 774 18.74 14.53 -1.55
C LEU A 774 17.59 14.65 -2.56
N GLU A 775 16.83 15.71 -2.46
CA GLU A 775 15.76 16.03 -3.41
C GLU A 775 15.98 17.43 -3.97
N LEU A 776 15.85 17.58 -5.28
CA LEU A 776 15.85 18.85 -5.96
C LEU A 776 14.57 18.93 -6.78
N VAL A 777 13.80 19.99 -6.56
CA VAL A 777 12.53 20.21 -7.23
C VAL A 777 12.56 21.56 -7.92
N LYS A 778 12.29 21.54 -9.23
CA LYS A 778 11.96 22.76 -9.97
C LYS A 778 10.48 22.72 -10.30
N ARG A 779 9.71 23.67 -9.75
CA ARG A 779 8.29 23.80 -10.10
C ARG A 779 8.12 24.21 -11.58
N TYR A 780 6.94 23.94 -12.11
CA TYR A 780 6.67 24.30 -13.48
C TYR A 780 6.69 25.83 -13.66
N SER A 781 7.69 26.30 -14.37
CA SER A 781 7.85 27.68 -14.82
C SER A 781 8.74 27.69 -16.04
N HIS A 782 8.67 28.73 -16.88
CA HIS A 782 9.45 28.82 -18.12
C HIS A 782 9.33 27.54 -18.97
N SER A 783 8.13 26.98 -19.03
CA SER A 783 7.75 25.81 -19.83
C SER A 783 8.35 24.47 -19.40
N TRP A 784 9.00 24.35 -18.23
CA TRP A 784 9.52 23.07 -17.75
C TRP A 784 9.42 22.86 -16.24
N THR A 785 9.40 21.60 -15.84
CA THR A 785 9.48 21.14 -14.44
C THR A 785 10.39 19.93 -14.37
N ALA A 786 11.11 19.77 -13.27
CA ALA A 786 11.97 18.62 -13.03
C ALA A 786 12.02 18.27 -11.54
N ARG A 787 12.23 16.99 -11.26
CA ARG A 787 12.50 16.45 -9.92
C ARG A 787 13.68 15.49 -10.00
N LEU A 788 14.64 15.65 -9.09
CA LEU A 788 15.71 14.71 -8.84
C LEU A 788 15.56 14.20 -7.41
N ALA A 789 15.49 12.90 -7.22
CA ALA A 789 15.42 12.22 -5.93
C ALA A 789 16.55 11.20 -5.82
N TYR A 790 17.48 11.41 -4.90
CA TYR A 790 18.55 10.48 -4.60
C TYR A 790 18.43 9.97 -3.17
N THR A 791 18.62 8.67 -3.00
CA THR A 791 18.60 8.00 -1.71
C THR A 791 19.83 7.13 -1.57
N TYR A 792 20.54 7.31 -0.45
CA TYR A 792 21.54 6.37 0.03
C TYR A 792 21.02 5.72 1.31
N SER A 793 20.82 4.41 1.31
CA SER A 793 20.15 3.74 2.44
C SER A 793 20.69 2.34 2.74
N LYS A 794 20.38 1.86 3.94
CA LYS A 794 20.63 0.50 4.39
C LYS A 794 19.41 -0.04 5.13
N VAL A 795 18.92 -1.19 4.67
CA VAL A 795 17.88 -1.98 5.32
C VAL A 795 18.50 -3.24 5.91
N MET A 796 18.22 -3.53 7.16
CA MET A 796 18.54 -4.79 7.83
C MET A 796 17.26 -5.33 8.43
N ASP A 797 16.97 -6.62 8.25
CA ASP A 797 15.84 -7.29 8.89
C ASP A 797 16.13 -8.77 9.14
N ASN A 798 15.26 -9.44 9.88
CA ASN A 798 15.28 -10.88 10.10
C ASN A 798 14.08 -11.56 9.42
N LYS A 799 13.82 -11.21 8.16
CA LYS A 799 12.84 -11.84 7.27
C LYS A 799 11.38 -11.71 7.74
N PRO A 800 10.85 -10.48 7.96
CA PRO A 800 9.43 -10.30 8.29
C PRO A 800 8.55 -10.70 7.10
N ASP A 801 7.51 -11.49 7.32
CA ASP A 801 6.54 -11.83 6.28
C ASP A 801 5.17 -12.20 6.89
N ALA A 802 4.12 -11.46 6.52
CA ALA A 802 2.74 -11.71 6.93
C ALA A 802 1.96 -12.55 5.89
N THR A 803 2.64 -13.08 4.86
CA THR A 803 1.99 -13.79 3.75
C THR A 803 2.40 -15.25 3.64
N ALA A 804 3.08 -15.80 4.64
CA ALA A 804 3.45 -17.21 4.74
C ALA A 804 2.26 -18.05 5.25
N VAL A 805 1.24 -18.20 4.41
CA VAL A 805 -0.11 -18.69 4.82
C VAL A 805 -0.50 -20.04 4.21
N VAL A 806 0.33 -20.64 3.35
CA VAL A 806 0.03 -21.90 2.68
C VAL A 806 1.12 -22.92 2.94
N PRO A 807 0.81 -24.07 3.62
CA PRO A 807 1.78 -25.12 3.87
C PRO A 807 2.36 -25.70 2.56
N GLY A 808 3.68 -25.91 2.53
CA GLY A 808 4.37 -26.51 1.40
C GLY A 808 4.55 -25.61 0.17
N THR A 809 3.91 -24.45 0.14
CA THR A 809 4.03 -23.49 -0.98
C THR A 809 4.71 -22.19 -0.53
N ASP A 810 4.42 -21.74 0.69
CA ASP A 810 5.00 -20.52 1.27
C ASP A 810 6.17 -20.81 2.22
N ASP A 811 6.66 -22.04 2.26
CA ASP A 811 7.67 -22.48 3.21
C ASP A 811 9.01 -21.73 3.07
N ALA A 812 9.34 -21.26 1.87
CA ALA A 812 10.52 -20.40 1.66
C ALA A 812 10.47 -19.06 2.44
N LYS A 813 9.30 -18.67 2.95
CA LYS A 813 9.09 -17.44 3.73
C LYS A 813 9.28 -17.66 5.23
N TYR A 814 9.37 -18.90 5.71
CA TYR A 814 9.55 -19.21 7.12
C TYR A 814 10.99 -18.93 7.58
N ALA A 815 11.17 -18.89 8.91
CA ALA A 815 12.49 -18.84 9.51
C ALA A 815 13.32 -20.07 9.08
N GLN A 816 14.59 -19.88 8.75
CA GLN A 816 15.47 -21.00 8.47
C GLN A 816 15.80 -21.79 9.72
N ASP A 817 16.03 -21.09 10.83
CA ASP A 817 16.31 -21.68 12.14
C ASP A 817 15.23 -21.19 13.12
N PRO A 818 14.19 -21.99 13.42
CA PRO A 818 13.13 -21.61 14.33
C PRO A 818 13.60 -21.43 15.78
N LEU A 819 14.74 -22.00 16.17
CA LEU A 819 15.32 -21.86 17.51
C LEU A 819 16.27 -20.66 17.63
N ASN A 820 16.71 -20.09 16.50
CA ASN A 820 17.60 -18.93 16.45
C ASN A 820 17.16 -17.91 15.39
N LEU A 821 16.09 -17.20 15.67
CA LEU A 821 15.51 -16.22 14.72
C LEU A 821 16.48 -15.06 14.37
N ASN A 822 17.53 -14.82 15.17
CA ASN A 822 18.57 -13.83 14.87
C ASN A 822 19.53 -14.28 13.78
N GLY A 823 19.60 -15.56 13.47
CA GLY A 823 20.40 -16.10 12.36
C GLY A 823 19.99 -15.58 10.99
N ASP A 824 18.74 -15.09 10.86
CA ASP A 824 18.24 -14.46 9.63
C ASP A 824 18.54 -12.93 9.55
N TRP A 825 19.21 -12.31 10.55
CA TRP A 825 19.51 -10.88 10.53
C TRP A 825 20.54 -10.53 9.46
N ALA A 826 20.06 -9.94 8.37
CA ALA A 826 20.85 -9.66 7.15
C ALA A 826 20.33 -8.42 6.42
N PRO A 827 21.00 -7.98 5.35
CA PRO A 827 20.37 -7.02 4.43
C PRO A 827 19.02 -7.53 3.95
N GLY A 828 17.96 -6.74 4.22
CA GLY A 828 16.59 -7.14 3.89
C GLY A 828 16.31 -7.13 2.40
N ASP A 829 15.30 -7.86 1.94
CA ASP A 829 14.95 -7.98 0.52
C ASP A 829 14.73 -6.63 -0.18
N ASN A 830 14.32 -5.61 0.57
CA ASN A 830 14.09 -4.25 0.07
C ASN A 830 15.31 -3.31 0.24
N ASP A 831 16.51 -3.85 0.51
CA ASP A 831 17.74 -3.06 0.61
C ASP A 831 18.23 -2.65 -0.80
N VAL A 832 18.06 -1.38 -1.11
CA VAL A 832 18.65 -0.73 -2.29
C VAL A 832 19.58 0.35 -1.80
N ARG A 833 20.89 0.11 -1.96
CA ARG A 833 21.94 0.95 -1.38
C ARG A 833 21.96 2.35 -1.96
N HIS A 834 21.87 2.46 -3.29
CA HIS A 834 21.83 3.71 -4.02
C HIS A 834 20.64 3.71 -4.97
N ARG A 835 19.86 4.76 -4.93
CA ARG A 835 18.76 4.96 -5.86
C ARG A 835 18.67 6.42 -6.27
N LEU A 836 18.75 6.66 -7.57
CA LEU A 836 18.57 7.96 -8.21
C LEU A 836 17.37 7.90 -9.15
N VAL A 837 16.45 8.83 -8.99
CA VAL A 837 15.34 9.03 -9.92
C VAL A 837 15.34 10.47 -10.41
N VAL A 838 15.32 10.64 -11.71
CA VAL A 838 15.14 11.94 -12.35
C VAL A 838 13.86 11.88 -13.19
N SER A 839 12.98 12.83 -12.98
CA SER A 839 11.73 12.95 -13.75
C SER A 839 11.53 14.40 -14.17
N GLY A 840 10.93 14.62 -15.33
CA GLY A 840 10.68 15.97 -15.80
C GLY A 840 9.75 16.03 -17.00
N LEU A 841 9.28 17.25 -17.23
CA LEU A 841 8.41 17.62 -18.34
C LEU A 841 8.91 18.95 -18.91
N TRP A 842 9.07 19.02 -20.22
CA TRP A 842 9.40 20.23 -20.94
C TRP A 842 8.37 20.47 -22.05
N ALA A 843 7.62 21.55 -21.96
CA ALA A 843 6.71 22.00 -22.99
C ALA A 843 7.48 22.83 -24.02
N LEU A 844 7.44 22.41 -25.27
CA LEU A 844 8.18 23.02 -26.39
C LEU A 844 7.29 24.04 -27.09
N ASP A 845 7.26 25.25 -26.56
CA ASP A 845 6.42 26.35 -27.08
C ASP A 845 7.24 27.38 -27.90
N PHE A 846 8.16 26.90 -28.74
CA PHE A 846 9.10 27.75 -29.50
C PHE A 846 8.45 28.74 -30.44
N GLY A 847 7.24 28.46 -30.92
CA GLY A 847 6.52 29.32 -31.88
C GLY A 847 5.32 30.05 -31.27
N ARG A 848 5.17 30.10 -29.96
CA ARG A 848 3.99 30.68 -29.30
C ARG A 848 3.72 32.12 -29.71
N ASP A 849 4.77 32.91 -29.85
CA ASP A 849 4.70 34.34 -30.23
C ASP A 849 4.76 34.58 -31.74
N SER A 850 4.79 33.52 -32.55
CA SER A 850 4.81 33.64 -34.01
C SER A 850 3.48 34.17 -34.54
N SER A 851 3.52 35.21 -35.32
CA SER A 851 2.37 35.71 -36.08
C SER A 851 1.93 34.75 -37.20
N ASN A 852 2.81 33.86 -37.66
CA ASN A 852 2.50 32.87 -38.68
C ASN A 852 1.76 31.65 -38.07
N GLY A 853 0.49 31.47 -38.43
CA GLY A 853 -0.36 30.40 -37.91
C GLY A 853 0.15 28.98 -38.22
N VAL A 854 0.84 28.77 -39.35
CA VAL A 854 1.44 27.49 -39.70
C VAL A 854 2.65 27.18 -38.80
N VAL A 855 3.54 28.15 -38.62
CA VAL A 855 4.67 28.01 -37.69
C VAL A 855 4.18 27.73 -36.29
N ARG A 856 3.20 28.48 -35.80
CA ARG A 856 2.60 28.27 -34.48
C ARG A 856 1.99 26.87 -34.35
N PHE A 857 1.25 26.37 -35.35
CA PHE A 857 0.66 25.03 -35.35
C PHE A 857 1.71 23.93 -35.22
N PHE A 858 2.85 24.00 -35.91
CA PHE A 858 3.87 22.96 -35.87
C PHE A 858 4.89 23.10 -34.71
N THR A 859 5.00 24.26 -34.10
CA THR A 859 6.04 24.53 -33.09
C THR A 859 5.52 24.77 -31.66
N THR A 860 4.18 24.73 -31.46
CA THR A 860 3.55 24.86 -30.13
C THR A 860 2.79 23.60 -29.77
N GLY A 861 2.58 23.38 -28.47
CA GLY A 861 1.81 22.28 -27.93
C GLY A 861 2.53 20.94 -27.89
N TRP A 862 3.82 20.89 -28.19
CA TRP A 862 4.66 19.71 -28.00
C TRP A 862 5.20 19.67 -26.57
N SER A 863 5.38 18.47 -26.04
CA SER A 863 6.07 18.26 -24.77
C SER A 863 6.95 17.02 -24.80
N ILE A 864 8.07 17.11 -24.08
CA ILE A 864 8.95 15.97 -23.82
C ILE A 864 8.88 15.69 -22.33
N SER A 865 8.63 14.45 -21.97
CA SER A 865 8.62 13.99 -20.58
C SER A 865 9.37 12.68 -20.43
N GLY A 866 9.92 12.44 -19.25
CA GLY A 866 10.67 11.21 -18.99
C GLY A 866 10.88 10.94 -17.51
N ILE A 867 11.14 9.67 -17.22
CA ILE A 867 11.57 9.18 -15.91
C ILE A 867 12.80 8.31 -16.13
N VAL A 868 13.89 8.65 -15.47
CA VAL A 868 15.14 7.87 -15.45
C VAL A 868 15.37 7.35 -14.04
N THR A 869 15.51 6.06 -13.89
CA THR A 869 15.83 5.43 -12.61
C THR A 869 17.15 4.67 -12.72
N TYR A 870 18.05 4.96 -11.80
CA TYR A 870 19.28 4.20 -11.57
C TYR A 870 19.29 3.70 -10.14
N GLN A 871 19.53 2.39 -9.95
CA GLN A 871 19.62 1.81 -8.62
C GLN A 871 20.57 0.61 -8.57
N THR A 872 21.14 0.36 -7.39
CA THR A 872 21.89 -0.87 -7.12
C THR A 872 20.96 -2.07 -7.01
N GLY A 873 21.50 -3.27 -7.23
CA GLY A 873 20.75 -4.52 -7.06
C GLY A 873 20.24 -4.70 -5.63
N GLN A 874 19.20 -5.51 -5.50
CA GLN A 874 18.66 -5.97 -4.22
C GLN A 874 19.38 -7.26 -3.78
N PRO A 875 19.48 -7.51 -2.47
CA PRO A 875 20.03 -8.76 -1.94
C PRO A 875 19.19 -9.98 -2.38
N TYR A 876 19.83 -11.11 -2.52
CA TYR A 876 19.18 -12.41 -2.72
C TYR A 876 19.83 -13.47 -1.86
N SER A 877 19.08 -14.53 -1.55
CA SER A 877 19.60 -15.72 -0.88
C SER A 877 19.57 -16.91 -1.84
N ALA A 878 20.68 -17.62 -1.95
CA ALA A 878 20.69 -18.90 -2.64
C ALA A 878 20.05 -19.96 -1.74
N THR A 879 19.02 -20.63 -2.26
CA THR A 879 18.32 -21.71 -1.56
C THR A 879 18.42 -23.02 -2.35
N ILE A 880 18.27 -24.14 -1.66
CA ILE A 880 18.21 -25.47 -2.23
C ILE A 880 16.82 -26.06 -1.99
N ASN A 881 16.33 -26.87 -2.94
CA ASN A 881 15.02 -27.53 -2.83
C ASN A 881 15.20 -28.94 -2.20
N THR A 882 15.89 -28.99 -1.07
CA THR A 882 16.15 -30.23 -0.31
C THR A 882 16.05 -29.86 1.18
N ASP A 883 15.38 -30.69 1.95
CA ASP A 883 15.33 -30.56 3.41
C ASP A 883 16.69 -30.95 3.98
N LEU A 884 17.59 -29.98 4.08
CA LEU A 884 18.95 -30.15 4.56
C LEU A 884 19.01 -30.19 6.08
N ASN A 885 18.18 -29.37 6.69
CA ASN A 885 18.15 -29.15 8.14
C ASN A 885 17.17 -30.10 8.88
N ASN A 886 16.41 -30.94 8.13
CA ASN A 886 15.46 -31.93 8.65
C ASN A 886 14.25 -31.29 9.39
N ASP A 887 13.88 -30.06 8.99
CA ASP A 887 12.72 -29.36 9.53
C ASP A 887 11.41 -29.68 8.77
N GLN A 888 11.47 -30.59 7.79
CA GLN A 888 10.39 -30.96 6.87
C GLN A 888 9.94 -29.80 5.95
N ASN A 889 10.79 -28.82 5.77
CA ASN A 889 10.64 -27.74 4.83
C ASN A 889 11.64 -27.88 3.69
N PHE A 890 11.17 -27.99 2.47
CA PHE A 890 11.99 -28.26 1.29
C PHE A 890 12.36 -26.99 0.52
N SER A 891 12.08 -25.80 1.06
CA SER A 891 12.14 -24.54 0.30
C SER A 891 12.88 -23.40 1.03
N ASN A 892 13.18 -23.53 2.31
CA ASN A 892 13.79 -22.44 3.10
C ASN A 892 15.31 -22.61 3.30
N ASP A 893 15.85 -23.81 3.03
CA ASP A 893 17.25 -24.08 3.27
C ASP A 893 18.17 -23.25 2.38
N ARG A 894 19.10 -22.54 3.00
CA ARG A 894 20.16 -21.81 2.27
C ARG A 894 21.23 -22.77 1.83
N ALA A 895 21.79 -22.50 0.66
CA ALA A 895 22.98 -23.26 0.17
C ALA A 895 24.13 -23.06 1.16
N PRO A 896 24.71 -24.15 1.73
CA PRO A 896 25.83 -24.03 2.65
C PRO A 896 27.03 -23.34 1.99
N GLY A 897 27.61 -22.35 2.68
CA GLY A 897 28.76 -21.61 2.18
C GLY A 897 28.43 -20.43 1.25
N PHE A 898 27.13 -20.05 1.14
CA PHE A 898 26.70 -18.93 0.31
C PHE A 898 26.37 -17.71 1.16
#